data_fdf60919db166aaa83e938b61fcfd38b
#
_entry.id   fdf60919db166aaa83e938b61fcfd38b
#
_cell.length_a   1.000
_cell.length_b   1.000
_cell.length_c   1.000
_cell.angle_alpha   90.00
_cell.angle_beta   90.00
_cell.angle_gamma   90.00
#
_symmetry.space_group_name_H-M   'P 1'
#
loop_
_entity.id
_entity.type
_entity.pdbx_description
1 polymer ?
#
loop_
_entity_poly.entity_id
_entity_poly.type
_entity_poly.pdbx_seq_one_letter_code
_entity_poly.pdbx_strand_id
1 'polypeptide(L)'
;MKPAVRTTLQVVAFALLAALSIYLLPQFHYYDEYDYEVGTPWKHELLQADFTFSILKDSAAYEEELAEITSGFVPIFNHRPSVEVPEEFVMTIDDKERMDRYQWKTIDVCLEDNTSRKISLAEVKINASTDAYLYFNNKVVNPTLVFDSVKTFESISVLQQSISWTEGEVVEGAKIVDRGEIVTPEIERKIRSMQKALMQTELETSEFYSYLTGSGVCIIFLLLLFFFYLYVYRRKLLDDMRNVLFFTIMMGIVIAVSYMLLSYAKNVEYIYFIPFVWVPVITRVFYDSRTAIFLHIITVSVVSIGMQTPYHFLLIQLVAGIVSVVSLRDMTQRAQLATTASFVFLTYSLLYTAFCLMQNASWESLLNINWMYYIYFAVNAVLVVCAYGLIFLFERSFGLLSSITLVELTNVNSNLMLQFAEQAPGTFQHSMQVSNLAIEAAKRIGAKVLLVRTGALYHDIGKMSHPECFIENQAGGYNPLLEMSNQQAAKVIIDHVTEGERLARRHKLPEVIIHFIRSHHGDSQTRYFYNTAINEAKQAGLDPSTVNAADYTYPGPRPTTKEAAILTIADAVEARSRSLKEMTPQSISDMVDDMVDILIRDGQLSETPLSFKDLEEIRKVFKQKLMEINHHRITYPTVEE
;
A
#
# COMPACT_ATOMS: atom_id res chain seq x y z
N MET A 1 7.02 -25.14 -5.67
CA MET A 1 8.35 -24.48 -5.80
C MET A 1 9.35 -25.16 -4.87
N LYS A 2 10.60 -25.42 -5.28
CA LYS A 2 11.61 -26.07 -4.41
C LYS A 2 11.90 -25.15 -3.20
N PRO A 3 12.06 -25.71 -1.97
CA PRO A 3 12.24 -24.89 -0.76
C PRO A 3 13.38 -23.86 -0.84
N ALA A 4 14.52 -24.25 -1.41
CA ALA A 4 15.67 -23.35 -1.58
C ALA A 4 15.34 -22.13 -2.46
N VAL A 5 14.66 -22.32 -3.60
CA VAL A 5 14.25 -21.23 -4.52
C VAL A 5 13.29 -20.27 -3.84
N ARG A 6 12.38 -20.81 -3.02
CA ARG A 6 11.42 -20.00 -2.25
C ARG A 6 12.14 -19.10 -1.24
N THR A 7 13.05 -19.65 -0.44
CA THR A 7 13.82 -18.87 0.54
C THR A 7 14.65 -17.78 -0.14
N THR A 8 15.27 -18.09 -1.28
CA THR A 8 16.02 -17.08 -2.05
C THR A 8 15.12 -15.93 -2.49
N LEU A 9 13.92 -16.22 -3.02
CA LEU A 9 12.97 -15.18 -3.45
C LEU A 9 12.46 -14.31 -2.29
N GLN A 10 12.26 -14.91 -1.11
CA GLN A 10 11.88 -14.16 0.11
C GLN A 10 12.98 -13.19 0.52
N VAL A 11 14.23 -13.65 0.57
CA VAL A 11 15.37 -12.79 0.89
C VAL A 11 15.53 -11.68 -0.15
N VAL A 12 15.38 -11.99 -1.43
CA VAL A 12 15.45 -10.99 -2.52
C VAL A 12 14.35 -9.93 -2.36
N ALA A 13 13.12 -10.30 -2.00
CA ALA A 13 12.03 -9.33 -1.80
C ALA A 13 12.35 -8.33 -0.69
N PHE A 14 12.86 -8.81 0.46
CA PHE A 14 13.29 -7.92 1.55
C PHE A 14 14.54 -7.10 1.21
N ALA A 15 15.49 -7.67 0.47
CA ALA A 15 16.67 -6.95 0.01
C ALA A 15 16.30 -5.82 -0.98
N LEU A 16 15.36 -6.07 -1.89
CA LEU A 16 14.84 -5.03 -2.79
C LEU A 16 14.11 -3.92 -2.03
N LEU A 17 13.32 -4.27 -1.00
CA LEU A 17 12.68 -3.28 -0.15
C LEU A 17 13.72 -2.43 0.60
N ALA A 18 14.77 -3.05 1.15
CA ALA A 18 15.87 -2.34 1.80
C ALA A 18 16.58 -1.41 0.83
N ALA A 19 16.94 -1.90 -0.36
CA ALA A 19 17.60 -1.11 -1.39
C ALA A 19 16.74 0.09 -1.83
N LEU A 20 15.43 -0.12 -2.04
CA LEU A 20 14.49 0.95 -2.37
C LEU A 20 14.41 1.99 -1.25
N SER A 21 14.31 1.54 0.02
CA SER A 21 14.22 2.43 1.17
C SER A 21 15.48 3.27 1.35
N ILE A 22 16.67 2.69 1.15
CA ILE A 22 17.95 3.40 1.24
C ILE A 22 18.11 4.36 0.05
N TYR A 23 17.72 3.95 -1.16
CA TYR A 23 17.79 4.80 -2.37
C TYR A 23 16.91 6.04 -2.27
N LEU A 24 15.70 5.90 -1.70
CA LEU A 24 14.73 6.98 -1.53
C LEU A 24 14.90 7.76 -0.22
N LEU A 25 15.90 7.40 0.60
CA LEU A 25 16.11 8.04 1.89
C LEU A 25 16.27 9.55 1.70
N PRO A 26 15.46 10.39 2.39
CA PRO A 26 15.59 11.82 2.29
C PRO A 26 16.99 12.27 2.69
N GLN A 27 17.58 13.12 1.86
CA GLN A 27 18.83 13.78 2.18
C GLN A 27 18.50 14.97 3.06
N PHE A 28 18.67 14.82 4.37
CA PHE A 28 18.55 15.97 5.25
C PHE A 28 19.81 16.79 5.15
N HIS A 29 19.61 18.03 4.81
CA HIS A 29 20.60 19.04 5.07
C HIS A 29 20.48 19.36 6.58
N TYR A 30 21.53 19.14 7.32
CA TYR A 30 21.58 19.27 8.79
C TYR A 30 21.14 20.65 9.30
N TYR A 31 20.93 21.60 8.38
CA TYR A 31 20.61 23.00 8.61
C TYR A 31 19.29 23.46 7.97
N ASP A 32 18.35 22.55 7.75
CA ASP A 32 17.06 22.91 7.19
C ASP A 32 16.20 23.71 8.15
N GLU A 33 15.88 24.89 7.64
CA GLU A 33 14.79 25.77 8.05
C GLU A 33 14.68 26.03 9.56
N TYR A 34 15.49 26.94 10.02
CA TYR A 34 15.06 27.77 11.13
C TYR A 34 13.70 28.39 10.75
N ASP A 35 12.68 28.14 11.56
CA ASP A 35 11.36 28.78 11.40
C ASP A 35 11.49 30.27 11.78
N TYR A 36 11.65 31.11 10.77
CA TYR A 36 11.78 32.56 10.93
C TYR A 36 11.04 33.30 9.81
N GLU A 37 10.56 34.48 10.14
CA GLU A 37 10.01 35.45 9.17
C GLU A 37 10.83 36.73 9.21
N VAL A 38 11.11 37.31 8.06
CA VAL A 38 11.81 38.61 7.97
C VAL A 38 10.96 39.68 8.69
N GLY A 39 11.63 40.46 9.53
CA GLY A 39 10.98 41.46 10.38
C GLY A 39 10.52 40.95 11.74
N THR A 40 10.66 39.66 12.04
CA THR A 40 10.35 39.08 13.35
C THR A 40 11.63 38.80 14.16
N PRO A 41 11.54 38.72 15.51
CA PRO A 41 12.67 38.35 16.35
C PRO A 41 13.08 36.88 16.10
N TRP A 42 14.38 36.63 16.05
CA TRP A 42 14.97 35.30 15.99
C TRP A 42 14.64 34.49 17.24
N LYS A 43 13.99 33.35 17.09
CA LYS A 43 13.47 32.54 18.19
C LYS A 43 14.46 31.48 18.70
N HIS A 44 15.51 31.20 17.92
CA HIS A 44 16.46 30.13 18.18
C HIS A 44 17.68 30.67 18.94
N GLU A 45 18.61 29.80 19.30
CA GLU A 45 19.88 30.17 19.91
C GLU A 45 20.76 30.94 18.93
N LEU A 46 21.92 31.47 19.43
CA LEU A 46 22.91 32.18 18.62
C LEU A 46 23.33 31.34 17.40
N LEU A 47 23.12 31.88 16.21
CA LEU A 47 23.59 31.28 14.95
C LEU A 47 24.94 31.92 14.57
N GLN A 48 25.97 31.10 14.49
CA GLN A 48 27.31 31.43 14.03
C GLN A 48 27.64 30.66 12.75
N ALA A 49 28.57 31.18 11.98
CA ALA A 49 29.05 30.48 10.78
C ALA A 49 30.02 29.36 11.20
N ASP A 50 29.66 28.10 10.92
CA ASP A 50 30.49 26.93 11.20
C ASP A 50 31.70 26.80 10.23
N PHE A 51 31.65 27.53 9.12
CA PHE A 51 32.70 27.60 8.10
C PHE A 51 32.59 28.90 7.33
N THR A 52 33.65 29.23 6.57
CA THR A 52 33.68 30.44 5.72
C THR A 52 32.85 30.19 4.45
N PHE A 53 31.91 31.09 4.15
CA PHE A 53 31.07 31.01 2.94
C PHE A 53 30.85 32.39 2.33
N SER A 54 30.59 32.40 1.00
CA SER A 54 30.26 33.63 0.28
C SER A 54 28.77 33.94 0.34
N ILE A 55 28.43 35.22 0.51
CA ILE A 55 27.02 35.68 0.53
C ILE A 55 26.49 35.75 -0.90
N LEU A 56 25.36 35.15 -1.17
CA LEU A 56 24.69 35.20 -2.47
C LEU A 56 24.06 36.57 -2.67
N LYS A 57 24.21 37.12 -3.87
CA LYS A 57 23.46 38.31 -4.31
C LYS A 57 21.98 38.02 -4.41
N ASP A 58 21.17 39.04 -4.14
CA ASP A 58 19.75 39.00 -4.48
C ASP A 58 19.56 38.99 -6.01
N SER A 59 18.55 38.27 -6.49
CA SER A 59 18.25 38.21 -7.93
C SER A 59 18.06 39.58 -8.54
N ALA A 60 17.42 40.52 -7.81
CA ALA A 60 17.23 41.90 -8.27
C ALA A 60 18.57 42.65 -8.39
N ALA A 61 19.46 42.52 -7.41
CA ALA A 61 20.78 43.14 -7.44
C ALA A 61 21.67 42.58 -8.56
N TYR A 62 21.56 41.25 -8.80
CA TYR A 62 22.28 40.61 -9.91
C TYR A 62 21.76 41.08 -11.28
N GLU A 63 20.44 41.20 -11.48
CA GLU A 63 19.85 41.71 -12.70
C GLU A 63 20.17 43.20 -12.92
N GLU A 64 20.23 44.01 -11.84
CA GLU A 64 20.62 45.41 -11.92
C GLU A 64 22.08 45.57 -12.39
N GLU A 65 23.01 44.79 -11.83
CA GLU A 65 24.41 44.76 -12.26
C GLU A 65 24.57 44.29 -13.72
N LEU A 66 23.77 43.29 -14.13
CA LEU A 66 23.69 42.82 -15.50
C LEU A 66 23.20 43.93 -16.47
N ALA A 67 22.19 44.68 -16.04
CA ALA A 67 21.65 45.80 -16.80
C ALA A 67 22.66 46.98 -16.86
N GLU A 68 23.36 47.27 -15.76
CA GLU A 68 24.41 48.28 -15.69
C GLU A 68 25.56 47.97 -16.65
N ILE A 69 26.08 46.74 -16.66
CA ILE A 69 27.11 46.30 -17.60
C ILE A 69 26.61 46.48 -19.05
N THR A 70 25.38 46.06 -19.31
CA THR A 70 24.81 46.15 -20.66
C THR A 70 24.65 47.61 -21.13
N SER A 71 24.16 48.48 -20.26
CA SER A 71 23.96 49.91 -20.55
C SER A 71 25.26 50.72 -20.56
N GLY A 72 26.21 50.35 -19.71
CA GLY A 72 27.55 50.96 -19.66
C GLY A 72 28.50 50.51 -20.75
N PHE A 73 28.16 49.49 -21.49
CA PHE A 73 29.01 48.95 -22.56
C PHE A 73 29.12 49.95 -23.73
N VAL A 74 30.28 49.96 -24.35
CA VAL A 74 30.53 50.76 -25.56
C VAL A 74 30.44 49.85 -26.78
N PRO A 75 29.36 49.91 -27.59
CA PRO A 75 29.14 49.03 -28.72
C PRO A 75 30.12 49.30 -29.86
N ILE A 76 30.52 48.23 -30.57
CA ILE A 76 31.56 48.25 -31.59
C ILE A 76 30.91 48.45 -32.95
N PHE A 77 31.44 49.44 -33.69
CA PHE A 77 31.07 49.74 -35.07
C PHE A 77 32.29 49.66 -35.95
N ASN A 78 32.15 49.11 -37.15
CA ASN A 78 33.17 49.11 -38.16
C ASN A 78 32.97 50.32 -39.08
N HIS A 79 34.00 51.15 -39.28
CA HIS A 79 33.96 52.26 -40.18
C HIS A 79 34.23 51.79 -41.61
N ARG A 80 33.32 52.17 -42.53
CA ARG A 80 33.46 51.97 -43.97
C ARG A 80 33.32 53.33 -44.65
N PRO A 81 34.47 53.99 -44.95
CA PRO A 81 34.44 55.35 -45.51
C PRO A 81 33.67 55.36 -46.83
N SER A 82 32.78 56.35 -46.98
CA SER A 82 32.10 56.61 -48.26
C SER A 82 32.94 57.54 -49.13
N VAL A 83 32.96 57.28 -50.40
CA VAL A 83 33.71 58.10 -51.38
C VAL A 83 33.20 59.56 -51.34
N GLU A 84 31.98 59.79 -50.91
CA GLU A 84 31.33 61.10 -50.92
C GLU A 84 31.50 61.89 -49.62
N VAL A 85 31.69 61.18 -48.48
CA VAL A 85 31.87 61.78 -47.14
C VAL A 85 32.88 60.97 -46.32
N PRO A 86 34.15 60.94 -46.71
CA PRO A 86 35.12 60.03 -46.12
C PRO A 86 35.45 60.28 -44.67
N GLU A 87 35.19 61.51 -44.16
CA GLU A 87 35.51 61.86 -42.75
C GLU A 87 34.31 61.91 -41.83
N GLU A 88 33.07 61.63 -42.34
CA GLU A 88 31.87 61.72 -41.54
C GLU A 88 31.40 60.33 -41.02
N PHE A 89 30.92 60.31 -39.77
CA PHE A 89 30.33 59.13 -39.15
C PHE A 89 28.81 59.18 -39.31
N VAL A 90 28.27 58.27 -40.12
CA VAL A 90 26.84 58.19 -40.44
C VAL A 90 26.31 56.80 -40.09
N MET A 91 25.27 56.71 -39.27
CA MET A 91 24.63 55.44 -38.91
C MET A 91 23.19 55.35 -39.42
N THR A 92 22.67 54.14 -39.46
CA THR A 92 21.26 53.89 -39.81
C THR A 92 20.31 54.25 -38.67
N ILE A 93 19.02 54.47 -39.02
CA ILE A 93 17.99 54.72 -38.01
C ILE A 93 17.79 53.52 -37.09
N ASP A 94 17.91 52.27 -37.63
CA ASP A 94 17.80 51.03 -36.87
C ASP A 94 18.92 50.90 -35.84
N ASP A 95 20.14 51.31 -36.19
CA ASP A 95 21.26 51.31 -35.26
C ASP A 95 21.08 52.37 -34.18
N LYS A 96 20.48 53.53 -34.53
CA LYS A 96 20.13 54.56 -33.55
C LYS A 96 19.05 54.06 -32.55
N GLU A 97 18.00 53.41 -33.05
CA GLU A 97 16.97 52.81 -32.20
C GLU A 97 17.57 51.73 -31.29
N ARG A 98 18.55 50.96 -31.77
CA ARG A 98 19.31 49.98 -30.96
C ARG A 98 20.11 50.67 -29.86
N MET A 99 20.80 51.77 -30.21
CA MET A 99 21.55 52.58 -29.22
C MET A 99 20.63 53.08 -28.10
N ASP A 100 19.44 53.60 -28.46
CA ASP A 100 18.46 54.12 -27.52
C ASP A 100 17.85 52.98 -26.65
N ARG A 101 17.59 51.81 -27.23
CA ARG A 101 17.08 50.64 -26.50
C ARG A 101 18.02 50.16 -25.39
N TYR A 102 19.32 50.15 -25.66
CA TYR A 102 20.35 49.76 -24.68
C TYR A 102 20.92 50.94 -23.89
N GLN A 103 20.43 52.17 -24.12
CA GLN A 103 20.88 53.42 -23.49
C GLN A 103 22.36 53.73 -23.74
N TRP A 104 22.92 53.26 -24.85
CA TRP A 104 24.32 53.50 -25.22
C TRP A 104 24.52 54.91 -25.73
N LYS A 105 25.44 55.65 -25.11
CA LYS A 105 25.71 57.08 -25.44
C LYS A 105 27.00 57.28 -26.24
N THR A 106 27.87 56.29 -26.24
CA THR A 106 29.18 56.32 -26.89
C THR A 106 29.35 55.03 -27.73
N ILE A 107 30.06 55.14 -28.83
CA ILE A 107 30.38 53.98 -29.71
C ILE A 107 31.90 53.88 -29.84
N ASP A 108 32.40 52.64 -30.02
CA ASP A 108 33.79 52.40 -30.37
C ASP A 108 33.89 52.07 -31.87
N VAL A 109 34.52 52.92 -32.61
CA VAL A 109 34.60 52.81 -34.07
C VAL A 109 35.97 52.22 -34.45
N CYS A 110 35.93 51.02 -35.03
CA CYS A 110 37.10 50.37 -35.60
C CYS A 110 37.37 50.97 -37.01
N LEU A 111 38.52 51.62 -37.18
CA LEU A 111 38.98 52.16 -38.45
C LEU A 111 39.64 51.08 -39.34
N GLU A 112 39.85 51.35 -40.63
CA GLU A 112 40.47 50.40 -41.56
C GLU A 112 41.92 50.02 -41.22
N ASP A 113 42.62 50.87 -40.48
CA ASP A 113 43.98 50.62 -39.99
C ASP A 113 44.03 49.79 -38.70
N ASN A 114 42.92 49.16 -38.31
CA ASN A 114 42.73 48.43 -37.05
C ASN A 114 42.92 49.28 -35.75
N THR A 115 42.89 50.60 -35.86
CA THR A 115 42.81 51.47 -34.69
C THR A 115 41.34 51.65 -34.30
N SER A 116 41.08 51.84 -32.98
CA SER A 116 39.71 52.13 -32.52
C SER A 116 39.65 53.54 -31.94
N ARG A 117 38.49 54.20 -32.14
CA ARG A 117 38.23 55.53 -31.59
C ARG A 117 36.83 55.58 -30.97
N LYS A 118 36.79 55.99 -29.69
CA LYS A 118 35.52 56.24 -29.00
C LYS A 118 34.91 57.56 -29.45
N ILE A 119 33.68 57.54 -29.88
CA ILE A 119 32.96 58.70 -30.41
C ILE A 119 31.63 58.84 -29.67
N SER A 120 31.28 60.08 -29.28
CA SER A 120 29.97 60.36 -28.68
C SER A 120 28.88 60.23 -29.76
N LEU A 121 27.72 59.71 -29.37
CA LEU A 121 26.57 59.61 -30.25
C LEU A 121 26.12 60.99 -30.79
N ALA A 122 26.43 62.08 -30.07
CA ALA A 122 26.15 63.44 -30.49
C ALA A 122 27.00 63.89 -31.71
N GLU A 123 28.10 63.23 -31.99
CA GLU A 123 28.99 63.53 -33.16
C GLU A 123 28.63 62.69 -34.39
N VAL A 124 27.67 61.75 -34.26
CA VAL A 124 27.26 60.85 -35.31
C VAL A 124 26.02 61.41 -36.02
N LYS A 125 26.05 61.50 -37.34
CA LYS A 125 24.89 61.80 -38.14
C LYS A 125 24.01 60.60 -38.34
N ILE A 126 22.68 60.86 -38.38
CA ILE A 126 21.69 59.76 -38.47
C ILE A 126 21.03 59.81 -39.83
N ASN A 127 20.98 58.70 -40.51
CA ASN A 127 20.20 58.58 -41.74
C ASN A 127 18.70 58.59 -41.41
N ALA A 128 18.01 59.58 -41.86
CA ALA A 128 16.57 59.77 -41.61
C ALA A 128 15.66 58.96 -42.58
N SER A 129 16.25 58.21 -43.52
CA SER A 129 15.52 57.41 -44.50
C SER A 129 15.61 55.90 -44.13
N THR A 130 14.50 55.18 -44.21
CA THR A 130 14.40 53.71 -44.04
C THR A 130 15.10 52.91 -45.13
N ASP A 131 15.53 53.56 -46.23
CA ASP A 131 16.11 52.95 -47.43
C ASP A 131 17.66 52.94 -47.44
N ALA A 132 18.29 52.97 -46.29
CA ALA A 132 19.75 52.91 -46.12
C ALA A 132 20.58 54.03 -46.81
N TYR A 133 19.95 55.12 -47.26
CA TYR A 133 20.61 56.23 -47.91
C TYR A 133 20.40 57.51 -47.11
N LEU A 134 21.47 58.27 -46.87
CA LEU A 134 21.40 59.60 -46.27
C LEU A 134 21.54 60.65 -47.38
N TYR A 135 20.63 61.64 -47.42
CA TYR A 135 20.80 62.80 -48.28
C TYR A 135 21.66 63.83 -47.56
N PHE A 136 22.87 63.98 -48.00
CA PHE A 136 23.80 65.01 -47.54
C PHE A 136 24.10 65.97 -48.71
N ASN A 137 23.81 67.25 -48.56
CA ASN A 137 23.94 68.25 -49.64
C ASN A 137 23.31 67.84 -50.99
N ASN A 138 22.11 67.25 -50.96
CA ASN A 138 21.39 66.71 -52.12
C ASN A 138 22.05 65.48 -52.80
N LYS A 139 23.01 64.79 -52.12
CA LYS A 139 23.58 63.53 -52.58
C LYS A 139 23.19 62.43 -51.65
N VAL A 140 22.98 61.22 -52.21
CA VAL A 140 22.70 59.99 -51.41
C VAL A 140 24.02 59.46 -50.85
N VAL A 141 24.05 59.30 -49.54
CA VAL A 141 25.26 58.79 -48.81
C VAL A 141 24.92 57.49 -48.11
N ASN A 142 25.72 56.50 -48.36
CA ASN A 142 25.65 55.20 -47.63
C ASN A 142 26.09 55.39 -46.18
N PRO A 143 25.50 54.60 -45.21
CA PRO A 143 25.97 54.58 -43.84
C PRO A 143 27.45 54.22 -43.79
N THR A 144 28.26 55.04 -43.07
CA THR A 144 29.71 54.77 -42.91
C THR A 144 30.00 53.94 -41.65
N LEU A 145 29.04 53.81 -40.76
CA LEU A 145 29.13 53.00 -39.56
C LEU A 145 28.25 51.77 -39.73
N VAL A 146 28.85 50.58 -39.57
CA VAL A 146 28.19 49.28 -39.58
C VAL A 146 28.33 48.65 -38.20
N PHE A 147 27.22 48.39 -37.55
CA PHE A 147 27.20 47.75 -36.24
C PHE A 147 27.78 46.33 -36.30
N ASP A 148 28.80 46.07 -35.49
CA ASP A 148 29.36 44.73 -35.33
C ASP A 148 28.65 44.03 -34.18
N SER A 149 27.54 43.36 -34.51
CA SER A 149 26.71 42.67 -33.52
C SER A 149 27.46 41.49 -32.86
N VAL A 150 28.29 40.78 -33.62
CA VAL A 150 28.99 39.62 -33.10
C VAL A 150 29.98 40.03 -32.02
N LYS A 151 30.91 40.93 -32.36
CA LYS A 151 31.91 41.42 -31.39
C LYS A 151 31.29 42.12 -30.22
N THR A 152 30.24 42.93 -30.42
CA THR A 152 29.55 43.64 -29.34
C THR A 152 28.92 42.65 -28.35
N PHE A 153 28.08 41.72 -28.82
CA PHE A 153 27.38 40.81 -27.92
C PHE A 153 28.29 39.72 -27.36
N GLU A 154 29.34 39.26 -28.05
CA GLU A 154 30.36 38.40 -27.48
C GLU A 154 31.09 39.11 -26.33
N SER A 155 31.48 40.35 -26.49
CA SER A 155 32.15 41.14 -25.44
C SER A 155 31.24 41.40 -24.24
N ILE A 156 29.97 41.69 -24.47
CA ILE A 156 28.97 41.83 -23.42
C ILE A 156 28.82 40.48 -22.67
N SER A 157 28.71 39.37 -23.39
CA SER A 157 28.55 38.04 -22.79
C SER A 157 29.75 37.66 -21.92
N VAL A 158 30.97 37.99 -22.34
CA VAL A 158 32.18 37.76 -21.54
C VAL A 158 32.17 38.58 -20.25
N LEU A 159 31.75 39.86 -20.33
CA LEU A 159 31.62 40.70 -19.14
C LEU A 159 30.52 40.22 -18.21
N GLN A 160 29.36 39.81 -18.77
CA GLN A 160 28.27 39.23 -17.98
C GLN A 160 28.67 37.94 -17.29
N GLN A 161 29.47 37.07 -17.93
CA GLN A 161 30.01 35.85 -17.31
C GLN A 161 31.02 36.12 -16.21
N SER A 162 31.62 37.30 -16.16
CA SER A 162 32.56 37.68 -15.11
C SER A 162 31.88 38.20 -13.85
N ILE A 163 30.56 38.41 -13.85
CA ILE A 163 29.80 38.83 -12.67
C ILE A 163 29.76 37.68 -11.67
N SER A 164 30.21 37.93 -10.46
CA SER A 164 30.09 36.97 -9.37
C SER A 164 28.63 36.92 -8.87
N TRP A 165 28.12 35.73 -8.64
CA TRP A 165 26.85 35.49 -7.94
C TRP A 165 26.93 35.78 -6.44
N THR A 166 28.14 36.11 -5.93
CA THR A 166 28.39 36.30 -4.51
C THR A 166 28.88 37.72 -4.24
N GLU A 167 28.53 38.24 -3.04
CA GLU A 167 28.91 39.56 -2.52
C GLU A 167 29.43 39.43 -1.12
N GLY A 168 30.74 39.49 -0.95
CA GLY A 168 31.41 39.37 0.36
C GLY A 168 31.44 37.93 0.88
N GLU A 169 32.11 37.78 2.04
CA GLU A 169 32.31 36.50 2.73
C GLU A 169 31.95 36.63 4.21
N VAL A 170 31.36 35.57 4.76
CA VAL A 170 31.20 35.37 6.21
C VAL A 170 32.24 34.36 6.65
N VAL A 171 33.15 34.78 7.53
CA VAL A 171 34.21 33.90 8.02
C VAL A 171 33.71 32.98 9.13
N GLU A 172 34.34 31.81 9.27
CA GLU A 172 34.06 30.84 10.33
C GLU A 172 34.07 31.50 11.71
N GLY A 173 33.09 31.17 12.55
CA GLY A 173 32.91 31.76 13.89
C GLY A 173 32.23 33.13 13.91
N ALA A 174 31.96 33.74 12.73
CA ALA A 174 31.26 35.02 12.69
C ALA A 174 29.79 34.84 13.10
N LYS A 175 29.29 35.76 13.90
CA LYS A 175 27.88 35.82 14.29
C LYS A 175 27.02 36.18 13.09
N ILE A 176 25.95 35.41 12.87
CA ILE A 176 24.94 35.68 11.85
C ILE A 176 23.72 36.36 12.46
N VAL A 177 23.12 35.75 13.51
CA VAL A 177 21.98 36.31 14.24
C VAL A 177 21.94 35.75 15.67
N ASP A 178 21.47 36.54 16.62
CA ASP A 178 21.33 36.19 18.02
C ASP A 178 19.87 36.10 18.46
N ARG A 179 19.61 35.39 19.53
CA ARG A 179 18.25 35.22 20.08
C ARG A 179 17.63 36.58 20.42
N GLY A 180 16.45 36.84 19.87
CA GLY A 180 15.71 38.09 20.03
C GLY A 180 16.13 39.21 19.07
N GLU A 181 17.13 39.02 18.24
CA GLU A 181 17.52 39.96 17.19
C GLU A 181 16.53 39.89 16.02
N ILE A 182 16.15 41.03 15.46
CA ILE A 182 15.20 41.07 14.35
C ILE A 182 15.88 40.54 13.09
N VAL A 183 15.25 39.57 12.42
CA VAL A 183 15.75 39.03 11.17
C VAL A 183 15.55 40.07 10.05
N THR A 184 16.66 40.74 9.68
CA THR A 184 16.69 41.68 8.56
C THR A 184 16.85 40.92 7.24
N PRO A 185 16.52 41.53 6.06
CA PRO A 185 16.80 40.92 4.75
C PRO A 185 18.27 40.55 4.52
N GLU A 186 19.20 41.28 5.18
CA GLU A 186 20.64 40.95 5.15
C GLU A 186 20.95 39.68 5.94
N ILE A 187 20.37 39.54 7.14
CA ILE A 187 20.49 38.32 7.94
C ILE A 187 19.88 37.13 7.22
N GLU A 188 18.72 37.30 6.62
CA GLU A 188 18.08 36.26 5.79
C GLU A 188 19.02 35.82 4.65
N ARG A 189 19.63 36.75 3.92
CA ARG A 189 20.57 36.42 2.84
C ARG A 189 21.78 35.62 3.36
N LYS A 190 22.35 36.00 4.53
CA LYS A 190 23.46 35.28 5.15
C LYS A 190 23.05 33.85 5.52
N ILE A 191 21.86 33.66 6.13
CA ILE A 191 21.33 32.33 6.49
C ILE A 191 21.13 31.49 5.22
N ARG A 192 20.46 32.03 4.20
CA ARG A 192 20.20 31.35 2.93
C ARG A 192 21.49 31.00 2.17
N SER A 193 22.49 31.89 2.22
CA SER A 193 23.81 31.66 1.62
C SER A 193 24.59 30.57 2.33
N MET A 194 24.55 30.55 3.66
CA MET A 194 25.11 29.47 4.47
C MET A 194 24.47 28.12 4.15
N GLN A 195 23.14 28.07 4.12
CA GLN A 195 22.39 26.85 3.77
C GLN A 195 22.79 26.33 2.40
N LYS A 196 22.88 27.21 1.38
CA LYS A 196 23.25 26.80 0.03
C LYS A 196 24.72 26.35 -0.10
N ALA A 197 25.62 26.99 0.61
CA ALA A 197 27.03 26.61 0.65
C ALA A 197 27.20 25.22 1.32
N LEU A 198 26.44 24.98 2.40
CA LEU A 198 26.38 23.67 3.06
C LEU A 198 25.88 22.59 2.10
N MET A 199 24.77 22.82 1.38
CA MET A 199 24.26 21.89 0.39
C MET A 199 25.30 21.48 -0.65
N GLN A 200 26.14 22.42 -1.09
CA GLN A 200 27.19 22.13 -2.06
C GLN A 200 28.37 21.35 -1.45
N THR A 201 28.69 21.60 -0.18
CA THR A 201 29.80 20.96 0.53
C THR A 201 29.44 19.56 1.03
N GLU A 202 28.19 19.34 1.49
CA GLU A 202 27.72 18.03 1.99
C GLU A 202 27.66 16.94 0.92
N LEU A 203 27.39 17.30 -0.33
CA LEU A 203 27.39 16.34 -1.45
C LEU A 203 28.78 15.72 -1.71
N GLU A 204 29.84 16.35 -1.22
CA GLU A 204 31.23 15.91 -1.44
C GLU A 204 31.91 15.32 -0.18
N THR A 205 31.24 15.30 0.99
CA THR A 205 31.90 14.96 2.27
C THR A 205 31.63 13.55 2.79
N SER A 206 32.51 13.07 3.65
CA SER A 206 32.41 11.79 4.39
C SER A 206 31.17 11.70 5.28
N GLU A 207 30.55 12.82 5.64
CA GLU A 207 29.35 12.93 6.47
C GLU A 207 28.11 12.35 5.79
N PHE A 208 27.89 12.66 4.51
CA PHE A 208 26.82 12.06 3.71
C PHE A 208 26.92 10.54 3.68
N TYR A 209 28.10 9.98 3.41
CA TYR A 209 28.29 8.54 3.40
C TYR A 209 28.12 7.91 4.78
N SER A 210 28.52 8.61 5.84
CA SER A 210 28.32 8.17 7.21
C SER A 210 26.84 8.12 7.59
N TYR A 211 26.07 9.16 7.25
CA TYR A 211 24.61 9.21 7.43
C TYR A 211 23.91 8.09 6.64
N LEU A 212 24.23 7.95 5.35
CA LEU A 212 23.64 6.92 4.48
C LEU A 212 23.97 5.52 4.99
N THR A 213 25.19 5.28 5.44
CA THR A 213 25.61 3.99 5.99
C THR A 213 24.89 3.70 7.31
N GLY A 214 24.86 4.65 8.24
CA GLY A 214 24.19 4.51 9.53
C GLY A 214 22.68 4.25 9.37
N SER A 215 22.02 5.07 8.58
CA SER A 215 20.58 4.91 8.26
C SER A 215 20.30 3.60 7.54
N GLY A 216 21.16 3.22 6.60
CA GLY A 216 21.06 1.95 5.87
C GLY A 216 21.17 0.74 6.79
N VAL A 217 22.12 0.75 7.74
CA VAL A 217 22.26 -0.30 8.76
C VAL A 217 20.99 -0.41 9.61
N CYS A 218 20.43 0.73 10.06
CA CYS A 218 19.19 0.76 10.83
C CYS A 218 18.00 0.19 10.03
N ILE A 219 17.83 0.61 8.77
CA ILE A 219 16.76 0.11 7.89
C ILE A 219 16.89 -1.40 7.69
N ILE A 220 18.08 -1.88 7.34
CA ILE A 220 18.35 -3.31 7.15
C ILE A 220 18.03 -4.08 8.42
N PHE A 221 18.46 -3.59 9.58
CA PHE A 221 18.20 -4.23 10.86
C PHE A 221 16.70 -4.33 11.18
N LEU A 222 15.93 -3.26 10.98
CA LEU A 222 14.48 -3.26 11.18
C LEU A 222 13.75 -4.24 10.24
N LEU A 223 14.14 -4.29 8.98
CA LEU A 223 13.56 -5.22 8.01
C LEU A 223 13.94 -6.68 8.33
N LEU A 224 15.19 -6.92 8.76
CA LEU A 224 15.62 -8.24 9.25
C LEU A 224 14.87 -8.65 10.52
N LEU A 225 14.57 -7.72 11.42
CA LEU A 225 13.77 -7.97 12.61
C LEU A 225 12.35 -8.45 12.24
N PHE A 226 11.72 -7.82 11.22
CA PHE A 226 10.43 -8.28 10.72
C PHE A 226 10.53 -9.65 10.04
N PHE A 227 11.55 -9.87 9.21
CA PHE A 227 11.80 -11.19 8.61
C PHE A 227 11.99 -12.27 9.68
N PHE A 228 12.77 -12.00 10.72
CA PHE A 228 13.00 -12.90 11.84
C PHE A 228 11.70 -13.18 12.62
N TYR A 229 10.87 -12.16 12.85
CA TYR A 229 9.55 -12.35 13.44
C TYR A 229 8.70 -13.35 12.63
N LEU A 230 8.65 -13.17 11.31
CA LEU A 230 7.92 -14.10 10.44
C LEU A 230 8.54 -15.51 10.50
N TYR A 231 9.86 -15.62 10.50
CA TYR A 231 10.58 -16.88 10.53
C TYR A 231 10.31 -17.68 11.81
N VAL A 232 10.33 -17.04 12.97
CA VAL A 232 10.18 -17.70 14.28
C VAL A 232 8.71 -17.91 14.63
N TYR A 233 7.88 -16.89 14.48
CA TYR A 233 6.51 -16.91 15.01
C TYR A 233 5.44 -17.15 13.95
N ARG A 234 5.73 -16.89 12.69
CA ARG A 234 4.74 -16.91 11.60
C ARG A 234 5.24 -17.66 10.35
N ARG A 235 5.94 -18.75 10.55
CA ARG A 235 6.56 -19.50 9.46
C ARG A 235 5.60 -19.85 8.33
N LYS A 236 4.35 -20.21 8.66
CA LYS A 236 3.32 -20.50 7.64
C LYS A 236 3.03 -19.31 6.74
N LEU A 237 3.09 -18.07 7.25
CA LEU A 237 2.93 -16.86 6.44
C LEU A 237 4.15 -16.63 5.56
N LEU A 238 5.35 -16.85 6.10
CA LEU A 238 6.59 -16.75 5.36
C LEU A 238 6.66 -17.81 4.23
N ASP A 239 6.13 -19.01 4.47
CA ASP A 239 6.16 -20.10 3.50
C ASP A 239 5.31 -19.83 2.24
N ASP A 240 4.35 -18.93 2.28
CA ASP A 240 3.56 -18.49 1.11
C ASP A 240 4.08 -17.17 0.56
N MET A 241 4.64 -17.21 -0.65
CA MET A 241 5.23 -16.05 -1.32
C MET A 241 4.23 -14.89 -1.51
N ARG A 242 2.93 -15.17 -1.63
CA ARG A 242 1.88 -14.14 -1.74
C ARG A 242 1.84 -13.24 -0.51
N ASN A 243 2.00 -13.83 0.70
CA ASN A 243 2.04 -13.07 1.94
C ASN A 243 3.29 -12.19 2.02
N VAL A 244 4.45 -12.72 1.61
CA VAL A 244 5.71 -11.96 1.60
C VAL A 244 5.61 -10.76 0.66
N LEU A 245 5.09 -10.97 -0.55
CA LEU A 245 4.85 -9.89 -1.50
C LEU A 245 3.85 -8.85 -0.96
N PHE A 246 2.77 -9.30 -0.31
CA PHE A 246 1.82 -8.40 0.34
C PHE A 246 2.52 -7.49 1.37
N PHE A 247 3.31 -8.06 2.28
CA PHE A 247 4.00 -7.30 3.32
C PHE A 247 5.03 -6.34 2.73
N THR A 248 5.87 -6.81 1.80
CA THR A 248 6.93 -5.99 1.20
C THR A 248 6.37 -4.88 0.32
N ILE A 249 5.31 -5.12 -0.45
CA ILE A 249 4.65 -4.09 -1.27
C ILE A 249 3.94 -3.06 -0.38
N MET A 250 3.22 -3.51 0.66
CA MET A 250 2.53 -2.61 1.59
C MET A 250 3.51 -1.66 2.29
N MET A 251 4.62 -2.18 2.84
CA MET A 251 5.68 -1.37 3.42
C MET A 251 6.31 -0.45 2.37
N GLY A 252 6.66 -1.02 1.20
CA GLY A 252 7.37 -0.30 0.14
C GLY A 252 6.61 0.91 -0.38
N ILE A 253 5.30 0.79 -0.61
CA ILE A 253 4.46 1.91 -1.05
C ILE A 253 4.47 3.03 -0.01
N VAL A 254 4.23 2.70 1.27
CA VAL A 254 4.15 3.71 2.34
C VAL A 254 5.51 4.38 2.55
N ILE A 255 6.61 3.62 2.59
CA ILE A 255 7.96 4.16 2.74
C ILE A 255 8.32 5.04 1.54
N ALA A 256 8.07 4.56 0.30
CA ALA A 256 8.40 5.31 -0.91
C ALA A 256 7.64 6.64 -0.99
N VAL A 257 6.32 6.62 -0.76
CA VAL A 257 5.51 7.85 -0.75
C VAL A 257 5.96 8.81 0.34
N SER A 258 6.29 8.29 1.54
CA SER A 258 6.77 9.11 2.65
C SER A 258 8.11 9.77 2.34
N TYR A 259 9.06 9.01 1.85
CA TYR A 259 10.40 9.53 1.54
C TYR A 259 10.39 10.49 0.35
N MET A 260 9.58 10.20 -0.68
CA MET A 260 9.38 11.15 -1.78
C MET A 260 8.74 12.44 -1.29
N LEU A 261 7.74 12.36 -0.41
CA LEU A 261 7.12 13.55 0.16
C LEU A 261 8.12 14.35 0.99
N LEU A 262 8.88 13.71 1.86
CA LEU A 262 9.91 14.36 2.67
C LEU A 262 11.02 15.01 1.83
N SER A 263 11.36 14.44 0.66
CA SER A 263 12.40 14.98 -0.24
C SER A 263 11.94 16.17 -1.08
N TYR A 264 10.65 16.23 -1.43
CA TYR A 264 10.15 17.22 -2.40
C TYR A 264 9.17 18.24 -1.81
N ALA A 265 8.57 17.97 -0.66
CA ALA A 265 7.62 18.89 -0.06
C ALA A 265 8.33 20.01 0.73
N LYS A 266 7.84 21.25 0.57
CA LYS A 266 8.35 22.39 1.33
C LYS A 266 8.13 22.26 2.85
N ASN A 267 7.04 21.62 3.26
CA ASN A 267 6.65 21.49 4.66
C ASN A 267 6.62 20.01 5.07
N VAL A 268 7.42 19.65 6.04
CA VAL A 268 7.49 18.31 6.65
C VAL A 268 6.12 17.87 7.21
N GLU A 269 5.27 18.81 7.59
CA GLU A 269 3.92 18.57 8.11
C GLU A 269 3.02 17.78 7.15
N TYR A 270 3.27 17.85 5.84
CA TYR A 270 2.49 17.09 4.85
C TYR A 270 2.62 15.57 5.00
N ILE A 271 3.60 15.08 5.76
CA ILE A 271 3.72 13.66 6.11
C ILE A 271 2.45 13.13 6.79
N TYR A 272 1.73 14.00 7.52
CA TYR A 272 0.49 13.66 8.19
C TYR A 272 -0.72 13.48 7.25
N PHE A 273 -0.61 13.78 5.95
CA PHE A 273 -1.57 13.37 4.94
C PHE A 273 -1.51 11.89 4.62
N ILE A 274 -0.35 11.25 4.82
CA ILE A 274 -0.17 9.84 4.50
C ILE A 274 -0.92 8.98 5.51
N PRO A 275 -1.83 8.11 5.08
CA PRO A 275 -2.61 7.27 5.97
C PRO A 275 -1.81 6.04 6.44
N PHE A 276 -0.82 6.24 7.32
CA PHE A 276 -0.01 5.14 7.89
C PHE A 276 -0.86 4.06 8.53
N VAL A 277 -2.01 4.42 9.04
CA VAL A 277 -3.01 3.52 9.65
C VAL A 277 -3.56 2.49 8.64
N TRP A 278 -3.44 2.72 7.33
CA TRP A 278 -3.76 1.69 6.32
C TRP A 278 -2.93 0.41 6.50
N VAL A 279 -1.66 0.53 6.88
CA VAL A 279 -0.79 -0.63 7.10
C VAL A 279 -1.40 -1.60 8.13
N PRO A 280 -1.69 -1.19 9.37
CA PRO A 280 -2.25 -2.09 10.36
C PRO A 280 -3.71 -2.45 10.08
N VAL A 281 -4.54 -1.55 9.54
CA VAL A 281 -5.95 -1.81 9.22
C VAL A 281 -6.08 -2.89 8.15
N ILE A 282 -5.42 -2.71 6.99
CA ILE A 282 -5.51 -3.68 5.89
C ILE A 282 -4.87 -5.02 6.31
N THR A 283 -3.73 -4.97 7.01
CA THR A 283 -3.09 -6.19 7.51
C THR A 283 -3.99 -6.93 8.48
N ARG A 284 -4.69 -6.23 9.38
CA ARG A 284 -5.59 -6.84 10.36
C ARG A 284 -6.78 -7.57 9.73
N VAL A 285 -7.24 -7.12 8.58
CA VAL A 285 -8.34 -7.76 7.85
C VAL A 285 -7.97 -9.16 7.37
N PHE A 286 -6.72 -9.37 6.95
CA PHE A 286 -6.26 -10.65 6.40
C PHE A 286 -5.51 -11.51 7.40
N TYR A 287 -4.87 -10.88 8.39
CA TYR A 287 -3.98 -11.54 9.34
C TYR A 287 -4.38 -11.22 10.80
N ASP A 288 -3.57 -11.67 11.72
CA ASP A 288 -3.78 -11.44 13.15
C ASP A 288 -3.27 -10.06 13.62
N SER A 289 -3.80 -9.59 14.76
CA SER A 289 -3.46 -8.29 15.36
C SER A 289 -1.96 -8.14 15.63
N ARG A 290 -1.28 -9.23 16.05
CA ARG A 290 0.17 -9.18 16.34
C ARG A 290 0.99 -8.88 15.10
N THR A 291 0.68 -9.54 13.99
CA THR A 291 1.35 -9.30 12.71
C THR A 291 1.06 -7.89 12.18
N ALA A 292 -0.18 -7.41 12.32
CA ALA A 292 -0.57 -6.08 11.89
C ALA A 292 0.17 -4.96 12.67
N ILE A 293 0.23 -5.09 14.00
CA ILE A 293 0.94 -4.12 14.86
C ILE A 293 2.44 -4.16 14.56
N PHE A 294 3.03 -5.36 14.44
CA PHE A 294 4.47 -5.48 14.21
C PHE A 294 4.89 -4.91 12.85
N LEU A 295 4.13 -5.19 11.79
CA LEU A 295 4.35 -4.61 10.47
C LEU A 295 4.28 -3.06 10.53
N HIS A 296 3.28 -2.53 11.24
CA HIS A 296 3.10 -1.10 11.41
C HIS A 296 4.27 -0.44 12.16
N ILE A 297 4.69 -1.03 13.28
CA ILE A 297 5.84 -0.55 14.06
C ILE A 297 7.07 -0.44 13.16
N ILE A 298 7.40 -1.50 12.43
CA ILE A 298 8.56 -1.51 11.54
C ILE A 298 8.42 -0.46 10.43
N THR A 299 7.25 -0.35 9.79
CA THR A 299 7.03 0.62 8.72
C THR A 299 7.23 2.06 9.20
N VAL A 300 6.59 2.42 10.32
CA VAL A 300 6.71 3.77 10.91
C VAL A 300 8.13 4.04 11.38
N SER A 301 8.80 3.04 11.98
CA SER A 301 10.19 3.18 12.41
C SER A 301 11.15 3.39 11.23
N VAL A 302 10.96 2.69 10.11
CA VAL A 302 11.76 2.93 8.90
C VAL A 302 11.54 4.35 8.39
N VAL A 303 10.29 4.80 8.28
CA VAL A 303 9.98 6.16 7.81
C VAL A 303 10.57 7.22 8.75
N SER A 304 10.56 6.99 10.06
CA SER A 304 11.09 7.94 11.05
C SER A 304 12.61 8.16 10.95
N ILE A 305 13.37 7.21 10.38
CA ILE A 305 14.82 7.39 10.12
C ILE A 305 15.04 8.53 9.14
N GLY A 306 14.16 8.70 8.18
CA GLY A 306 14.19 9.80 7.22
C GLY A 306 13.56 11.10 7.74
N MET A 307 13.50 11.37 9.05
CA MET A 307 12.92 12.60 9.62
C MET A 307 13.89 13.26 10.60
N GLN A 308 13.92 14.58 10.61
CA GLN A 308 14.75 15.36 11.54
C GLN A 308 14.24 15.27 12.98
N THR A 309 12.94 15.38 13.18
CA THR A 309 12.28 15.31 14.49
C THR A 309 11.34 14.10 14.58
N PRO A 310 11.89 12.88 14.66
CA PRO A 310 11.10 11.65 14.53
C PRO A 310 10.19 11.36 15.73
N TYR A 311 10.47 11.93 16.90
CA TYR A 311 9.83 11.56 18.17
C TYR A 311 8.31 11.77 18.16
N HIS A 312 7.83 12.97 17.78
CA HIS A 312 6.39 13.27 17.73
C HIS A 312 5.66 12.43 16.71
N PHE A 313 6.23 12.33 15.51
CA PHE A 313 5.69 11.51 14.43
C PHE A 313 5.59 10.05 14.86
N LEU A 314 6.66 9.48 15.37
CA LEU A 314 6.74 8.09 15.77
C LEU A 314 5.69 7.76 16.84
N LEU A 315 5.57 8.57 17.89
CA LEU A 315 4.60 8.33 18.97
C LEU A 315 3.15 8.45 18.48
N ILE A 316 2.84 9.49 17.72
CA ILE A 316 1.48 9.71 17.18
C ILE A 316 1.09 8.54 16.27
N GLN A 317 1.96 8.13 15.34
CA GLN A 317 1.65 7.05 14.40
C GLN A 317 1.55 5.69 15.08
N LEU A 318 2.45 5.37 16.01
CA LEU A 318 2.41 4.10 16.74
C LEU A 318 1.11 3.94 17.53
N VAL A 319 0.73 4.97 18.30
CA VAL A 319 -0.49 4.91 19.11
C VAL A 319 -1.73 4.82 18.22
N ALA A 320 -1.82 5.63 17.17
CA ALA A 320 -2.94 5.57 16.23
C ALA A 320 -3.06 4.21 15.54
N GLY A 321 -1.94 3.60 15.15
CA GLY A 321 -1.92 2.25 14.59
C GLY A 321 -2.39 1.18 15.58
N ILE A 322 -1.98 1.24 16.84
CA ILE A 322 -2.44 0.32 17.88
C ILE A 322 -3.95 0.49 18.10
N VAL A 323 -4.43 1.73 18.23
CA VAL A 323 -5.86 2.05 18.41
C VAL A 323 -6.67 1.52 17.23
N SER A 324 -6.17 1.66 16.00
CA SER A 324 -6.86 1.16 14.82
C SER A 324 -7.04 -0.36 14.83
N VAL A 325 -6.01 -1.12 15.25
CA VAL A 325 -6.08 -2.58 15.35
C VAL A 325 -7.01 -3.03 16.47
N VAL A 326 -6.99 -2.34 17.61
CA VAL A 326 -7.84 -2.66 18.76
C VAL A 326 -9.30 -2.37 18.45
N SER A 327 -9.59 -1.25 17.78
CA SER A 327 -10.96 -0.88 17.38
C SER A 327 -11.52 -1.80 16.29
N LEU A 328 -10.67 -2.40 15.46
CA LEU A 328 -11.04 -3.32 14.38
C LEU A 328 -10.94 -4.79 14.83
N ARG A 329 -11.79 -5.19 15.77
CA ARG A 329 -11.69 -6.52 16.40
C ARG A 329 -11.95 -7.66 15.43
N ASP A 330 -13.09 -7.68 14.76
CA ASP A 330 -13.46 -8.61 13.68
C ASP A 330 -14.28 -7.86 12.64
N MET A 331 -13.67 -7.61 11.49
CA MET A 331 -14.30 -6.80 10.45
C MET A 331 -15.38 -7.60 9.72
N THR A 332 -16.58 -7.60 10.28
CA THR A 332 -17.78 -8.22 9.69
C THR A 332 -18.74 -7.21 9.08
N GLN A 333 -18.61 -5.94 9.43
CA GLN A 333 -19.48 -4.85 8.96
C GLN A 333 -18.64 -3.67 8.45
N ARG A 334 -19.07 -3.07 7.33
CA ARG A 334 -18.43 -1.88 6.76
C ARG A 334 -18.40 -0.68 7.71
N ALA A 335 -19.41 -0.54 8.57
CA ALA A 335 -19.51 0.53 9.56
C ALA A 335 -18.34 0.54 10.57
N GLN A 336 -17.69 -0.59 10.81
CA GLN A 336 -16.55 -0.67 11.72
C GLN A 336 -15.37 0.18 11.27
N LEU A 337 -15.16 0.35 9.94
CA LEU A 337 -14.14 1.25 9.43
C LEU A 337 -14.41 2.72 9.80
N ALA A 338 -15.68 3.15 9.75
CA ALA A 338 -16.04 4.51 10.15
C ALA A 338 -15.81 4.73 11.67
N THR A 339 -16.14 3.75 12.50
CA THR A 339 -15.84 3.79 13.94
C THR A 339 -14.33 3.84 14.19
N THR A 340 -13.55 3.01 13.49
CA THR A 340 -12.07 3.02 13.56
C THR A 340 -11.51 4.37 13.12
N ALA A 341 -12.02 4.95 12.02
CA ALA A 341 -11.62 6.27 11.54
C ALA A 341 -11.86 7.36 12.60
N SER A 342 -13.00 7.32 13.30
CA SER A 342 -13.30 8.26 14.38
C SER A 342 -12.34 8.14 15.56
N PHE A 343 -11.99 6.91 15.97
CA PHE A 343 -11.00 6.69 17.03
C PHE A 343 -9.60 7.13 16.62
N VAL A 344 -9.21 6.90 15.37
CA VAL A 344 -7.93 7.35 14.82
C VAL A 344 -7.84 8.88 14.82
N PHE A 345 -8.88 9.56 14.31
CA PHE A 345 -8.96 11.01 14.33
C PHE A 345 -8.83 11.58 15.76
N LEU A 346 -9.58 11.00 16.70
CA LEU A 346 -9.54 11.42 18.10
C LEU A 346 -8.13 11.21 18.70
N THR A 347 -7.51 10.10 18.39
CA THR A 347 -6.15 9.76 18.87
C THR A 347 -5.12 10.75 18.35
N TYR A 348 -5.12 11.04 17.05
CA TYR A 348 -4.24 12.03 16.45
C TYR A 348 -4.44 13.40 17.09
N SER A 349 -5.70 13.85 17.19
CA SER A 349 -6.05 15.16 17.74
C SER A 349 -5.63 15.31 19.20
N LEU A 350 -5.88 14.28 20.02
CA LEU A 350 -5.53 14.29 21.43
C LEU A 350 -4.00 14.35 21.64
N LEU A 351 -3.25 13.50 20.93
CA LEU A 351 -1.80 13.46 21.07
C LEU A 351 -1.15 14.74 20.57
N TYR A 352 -1.59 15.28 19.44
CA TYR A 352 -1.08 16.55 18.93
C TYR A 352 -1.33 17.69 19.91
N THR A 353 -2.56 17.81 20.44
CA THR A 353 -2.89 18.80 21.46
C THR A 353 -1.99 18.65 22.70
N ALA A 354 -1.79 17.41 23.16
CA ALA A 354 -0.90 17.14 24.30
C ALA A 354 0.55 17.56 24.01
N PHE A 355 1.05 17.32 22.81
CA PHE A 355 2.40 17.79 22.42
C PHE A 355 2.51 19.30 22.38
N CYS A 356 1.50 20.01 21.86
CA CYS A 356 1.49 21.48 21.88
C CYS A 356 1.56 22.03 23.32
N LEU A 357 0.85 21.40 24.25
CA LEU A 357 0.91 21.78 25.68
C LEU A 357 2.27 21.46 26.29
N MET A 358 2.87 20.32 25.96
CA MET A 358 4.19 19.92 26.49
C MET A 358 5.31 20.84 25.99
N GLN A 359 5.29 21.22 24.72
CA GLN A 359 6.33 22.06 24.12
C GLN A 359 6.36 23.47 24.68
N ASN A 360 5.18 24.06 24.88
CA ASN A 360 5.07 25.45 25.27
C ASN A 360 4.86 25.64 26.79
N ALA A 361 4.61 24.56 27.53
CA ALA A 361 4.34 24.56 28.98
C ALA A 361 3.31 25.62 29.44
N SER A 362 2.38 26.03 28.57
CA SER A 362 1.39 27.08 28.79
C SER A 362 0.03 26.71 28.19
N TRP A 363 -1.04 26.99 28.93
CA TRP A 363 -2.41 26.85 28.42
C TRP A 363 -2.72 27.83 27.27
N GLU A 364 -1.99 28.95 27.18
CA GLU A 364 -2.14 29.93 26.09
C GLU A 364 -1.72 29.34 24.74
N SER A 365 -0.88 28.32 24.72
CA SER A 365 -0.48 27.62 23.49
C SER A 365 -1.67 26.98 22.75
N LEU A 366 -2.77 26.70 23.46
CA LEU A 366 -4.00 26.20 22.84
C LEU A 366 -4.69 27.25 21.94
N LEU A 367 -4.42 28.55 22.16
CA LEU A 367 -4.95 29.63 21.33
C LEU A 367 -4.16 29.76 20.00
N ASN A 368 -2.92 29.31 19.99
CA ASN A 368 -2.00 29.39 18.84
C ASN A 368 -1.76 28.04 18.16
N ILE A 369 -2.67 27.08 18.34
CA ILE A 369 -2.58 25.76 17.69
C ILE A 369 -2.67 25.93 16.18
N ASN A 370 -1.78 25.25 15.44
CA ASN A 370 -1.89 25.14 14.00
C ASN A 370 -3.05 24.19 13.61
N TRP A 371 -4.20 24.78 13.24
CA TRP A 371 -5.42 24.05 12.88
C TRP A 371 -5.28 23.17 11.64
N MET A 372 -4.23 23.39 10.81
CA MET A 372 -3.98 22.57 9.62
C MET A 372 -3.73 21.11 9.96
N TYR A 373 -3.11 20.82 11.11
CA TYR A 373 -2.91 19.43 11.55
C TYR A 373 -4.22 18.67 11.75
N TYR A 374 -5.24 19.33 12.29
CA TYR A 374 -6.56 18.70 12.47
C TYR A 374 -7.24 18.42 11.13
N ILE A 375 -6.99 19.27 10.11
CA ILE A 375 -7.46 19.02 8.75
C ILE A 375 -6.73 17.79 8.17
N TYR A 376 -5.42 17.67 8.35
CA TYR A 376 -4.66 16.49 7.92
C TYR A 376 -5.18 15.22 8.59
N PHE A 377 -5.48 15.27 9.89
CA PHE A 377 -6.06 14.14 10.63
C PHE A 377 -7.47 13.79 10.15
N ALA A 378 -8.29 14.79 9.82
CA ALA A 378 -9.63 14.58 9.28
C ALA A 378 -9.55 13.91 7.88
N VAL A 379 -8.65 14.37 7.02
CA VAL A 379 -8.38 13.72 5.72
C VAL A 379 -7.92 12.28 5.93
N ASN A 380 -7.01 12.02 6.88
CA ASN A 380 -6.57 10.69 7.23
C ASN A 380 -7.74 9.78 7.66
N ALA A 381 -8.64 10.29 8.49
CA ALA A 381 -9.83 9.55 8.93
C ALA A 381 -10.73 9.17 7.73
N VAL A 382 -10.94 10.10 6.78
CA VAL A 382 -11.68 9.79 5.54
C VAL A 382 -10.95 8.72 4.72
N LEU A 383 -9.64 8.81 4.59
CA LEU A 383 -8.84 7.80 3.88
C LEU A 383 -8.90 6.41 4.56
N VAL A 384 -9.02 6.33 5.90
CA VAL A 384 -9.25 5.05 6.59
C VAL A 384 -10.54 4.38 6.12
N VAL A 385 -11.61 5.15 5.91
CA VAL A 385 -12.87 4.60 5.35
C VAL A 385 -12.65 4.11 3.91
N CYS A 386 -11.85 4.85 3.12
CA CYS A 386 -11.51 4.45 1.75
C CYS A 386 -10.65 3.16 1.67
N ALA A 387 -10.04 2.72 2.78
CA ALA A 387 -9.31 1.45 2.85
C ALA A 387 -10.15 0.25 2.42
N TYR A 388 -11.49 0.34 2.48
CA TYR A 388 -12.40 -0.72 1.97
C TYR A 388 -12.14 -1.07 0.50
N GLY A 389 -11.95 -0.07 -0.35
CA GLY A 389 -11.62 -0.29 -1.76
C GLY A 389 -10.26 -0.97 -1.95
N LEU A 390 -9.28 -0.61 -1.12
CA LEU A 390 -7.96 -1.24 -1.14
C LEU A 390 -8.00 -2.70 -0.65
N ILE A 391 -8.80 -3.01 0.36
CA ILE A 391 -9.01 -4.39 0.83
C ILE A 391 -9.47 -5.27 -0.33
N PHE A 392 -10.47 -4.84 -1.09
CA PHE A 392 -10.95 -5.56 -2.28
C PHE A 392 -9.85 -5.74 -3.33
N LEU A 393 -9.04 -4.70 -3.58
CA LEU A 393 -7.92 -4.77 -4.51
C LEU A 393 -6.88 -5.81 -4.06
N PHE A 394 -6.53 -5.82 -2.77
CA PHE A 394 -5.58 -6.78 -2.20
C PHE A 394 -6.11 -8.21 -2.20
N GLU A 395 -7.39 -8.42 -1.89
CA GLU A 395 -8.04 -9.73 -2.01
C GLU A 395 -7.87 -10.30 -3.42
N ARG A 396 -8.20 -9.49 -4.42
CA ARG A 396 -8.15 -9.92 -5.82
C ARG A 396 -6.74 -10.15 -6.33
N SER A 397 -5.78 -9.29 -5.94
CA SER A 397 -4.40 -9.34 -6.43
C SER A 397 -3.59 -10.47 -5.79
N PHE A 398 -3.79 -10.72 -4.50
CA PHE A 398 -3.01 -11.70 -3.73
C PHE A 398 -3.77 -13.00 -3.46
N GLY A 399 -5.05 -13.08 -3.83
CA GLY A 399 -5.90 -14.24 -3.52
C GLY A 399 -6.10 -14.42 -2.02
N LEU A 400 -6.07 -13.33 -1.26
CA LEU A 400 -6.36 -13.32 0.18
C LEU A 400 -7.87 -13.39 0.40
N LEU A 401 -8.29 -13.77 1.60
CA LEU A 401 -9.69 -13.91 1.95
C LEU A 401 -9.99 -13.09 3.21
N SER A 402 -10.85 -12.08 3.09
CA SER A 402 -11.30 -11.27 4.22
C SER A 402 -12.52 -11.87 4.92
N SER A 403 -12.74 -11.47 6.16
CA SER A 403 -13.98 -11.81 6.88
C SER A 403 -15.22 -11.21 6.22
N ILE A 404 -15.08 -10.08 5.51
CA ILE A 404 -16.19 -9.43 4.80
C ILE A 404 -16.66 -10.33 3.66
N THR A 405 -15.76 -10.79 2.81
CA THR A 405 -16.07 -11.70 1.72
C THR A 405 -16.72 -12.99 2.24
N LEU A 406 -16.23 -13.53 3.37
CA LEU A 406 -16.87 -14.68 4.01
C LEU A 406 -18.31 -14.38 4.45
N VAL A 407 -18.57 -13.19 5.04
CA VAL A 407 -19.94 -12.78 5.42
C VAL A 407 -20.83 -12.62 4.18
N GLU A 408 -20.32 -12.01 3.10
CA GLU A 408 -21.05 -11.88 1.84
C GLU A 408 -21.40 -13.25 1.23
N LEU A 409 -20.47 -14.22 1.29
CA LEU A 409 -20.69 -15.59 0.84
C LEU A 409 -21.69 -16.36 1.73
N THR A 410 -21.87 -16.00 3.00
CA THR A 410 -22.89 -16.62 3.85
C THR A 410 -24.32 -16.08 3.60
N ASN A 411 -24.48 -15.13 2.68
CA ASN A 411 -25.79 -14.59 2.33
C ASN A 411 -26.59 -15.61 1.52
N VAL A 412 -27.59 -16.20 2.13
CA VAL A 412 -28.47 -17.19 1.51
C VAL A 412 -29.33 -16.62 0.38
N ASN A 413 -29.45 -15.29 0.28
CA ASN A 413 -30.16 -14.61 -0.81
C ASN A 413 -29.23 -14.32 -2.02
N SER A 414 -28.00 -14.80 -2.02
CA SER A 414 -27.13 -14.70 -3.21
C SER A 414 -27.67 -15.58 -4.35
N ASN A 415 -27.42 -15.16 -5.60
CA ASN A 415 -27.94 -15.88 -6.77
C ASN A 415 -27.60 -17.37 -6.77
N LEU A 416 -26.37 -17.74 -6.37
CA LEU A 416 -25.96 -19.15 -6.31
C LEU A 416 -26.69 -19.91 -5.22
N MET A 417 -26.87 -19.31 -4.03
CA MET A 417 -27.60 -19.93 -2.93
C MET A 417 -29.10 -20.09 -3.22
N LEU A 418 -29.71 -19.12 -3.91
CA LEU A 418 -31.11 -19.24 -4.37
C LEU A 418 -31.25 -20.38 -5.39
N GLN A 419 -30.38 -20.46 -6.39
CA GLN A 419 -30.35 -21.58 -7.34
C GLN A 419 -30.17 -22.92 -6.62
N PHE A 420 -29.28 -22.96 -5.61
CA PHE A 420 -29.07 -24.18 -4.83
C PHE A 420 -30.32 -24.58 -4.04
N ALA A 421 -30.99 -23.62 -3.42
CA ALA A 421 -32.23 -23.87 -2.69
C ALA A 421 -33.40 -24.31 -3.61
N GLU A 422 -33.45 -23.82 -4.85
CA GLU A 422 -34.49 -24.19 -5.84
C GLU A 422 -34.22 -25.55 -6.49
N GLN A 423 -32.98 -25.84 -6.91
CA GLN A 423 -32.63 -27.04 -7.65
C GLN A 423 -32.44 -28.26 -6.75
N ALA A 424 -31.87 -28.09 -5.56
CA ALA A 424 -31.61 -29.17 -4.61
C ALA A 424 -32.03 -28.78 -3.18
N PRO A 425 -33.34 -28.61 -2.92
CA PRO A 425 -33.84 -28.08 -1.65
C PRO A 425 -33.48 -28.95 -0.44
N GLY A 426 -33.49 -30.27 -0.59
CA GLY A 426 -33.08 -31.19 0.49
C GLY A 426 -31.62 -31.08 0.83
N THR A 427 -30.74 -30.97 -0.18
CA THR A 427 -29.30 -30.76 0.02
C THR A 427 -28.99 -29.38 0.62
N PHE A 428 -29.72 -28.34 0.20
CA PHE A 428 -29.60 -27.02 0.80
C PHE A 428 -29.92 -27.04 2.30
N GLN A 429 -31.02 -27.71 2.66
CA GLN A 429 -31.43 -27.90 4.06
C GLN A 429 -30.37 -28.69 4.87
N HIS A 430 -29.82 -29.76 4.28
CA HIS A 430 -28.71 -30.52 4.83
C HIS A 430 -27.51 -29.61 5.10
N SER A 431 -27.06 -28.85 4.10
CA SER A 431 -25.93 -27.93 4.22
C SER A 431 -26.13 -26.89 5.33
N MET A 432 -27.35 -26.40 5.52
CA MET A 432 -27.71 -25.49 6.63
C MET A 432 -27.58 -26.20 7.99
N GLN A 433 -28.01 -27.45 8.12
CA GLN A 433 -27.90 -28.22 9.37
C GLN A 433 -26.46 -28.57 9.69
N VAL A 434 -25.68 -29.03 8.70
CA VAL A 434 -24.23 -29.27 8.82
C VAL A 434 -23.52 -27.98 9.26
N SER A 435 -23.87 -26.84 8.64
CA SER A 435 -23.31 -25.54 8.99
C SER A 435 -23.58 -25.19 10.47
N ASN A 436 -24.81 -25.37 10.95
CA ASN A 436 -25.17 -25.09 12.34
C ASN A 436 -24.41 -25.98 13.33
N LEU A 437 -24.24 -27.26 13.03
CA LEU A 437 -23.49 -28.21 13.82
C LEU A 437 -22.00 -27.85 13.85
N ALA A 438 -21.41 -27.60 12.68
CA ALA A 438 -20.01 -27.29 12.51
C ALA A 438 -19.59 -25.96 13.18
N ILE A 439 -20.45 -24.93 13.15
CA ILE A 439 -20.20 -23.63 13.81
C ILE A 439 -19.98 -23.79 15.31
N GLU A 440 -20.78 -24.58 15.99
CA GLU A 440 -20.65 -24.76 17.44
C GLU A 440 -19.35 -25.49 17.80
N ALA A 441 -18.96 -26.48 17.03
CA ALA A 441 -17.68 -27.16 17.18
C ALA A 441 -16.50 -26.18 16.93
N ALA A 442 -16.59 -25.37 15.86
CA ALA A 442 -15.58 -24.37 15.54
C ALA A 442 -15.38 -23.35 16.66
N LYS A 443 -16.46 -22.83 17.25
CA LYS A 443 -16.42 -21.93 18.41
C LYS A 443 -15.71 -22.57 19.59
N ARG A 444 -16.00 -23.84 19.85
CA ARG A 444 -15.51 -24.57 21.02
C ARG A 444 -14.00 -24.80 20.98
N ILE A 445 -13.45 -25.13 19.81
CA ILE A 445 -12.03 -25.41 19.63
C ILE A 445 -11.22 -24.21 19.09
N GLY A 446 -11.85 -23.02 18.96
CA GLY A 446 -11.18 -21.81 18.50
C GLY A 446 -10.79 -21.81 17.03
N ALA A 447 -11.54 -22.53 16.18
CA ALA A 447 -11.39 -22.50 14.73
C ALA A 447 -12.12 -21.27 14.13
N LYS A 448 -11.85 -20.95 12.85
CA LYS A 448 -12.44 -19.80 12.15
C LYS A 448 -13.90 -20.06 11.80
N VAL A 449 -14.81 -19.60 12.67
CA VAL A 449 -16.26 -19.86 12.60
C VAL A 449 -16.86 -19.48 11.25
N LEU A 450 -16.58 -18.27 10.73
CA LEU A 450 -17.10 -17.81 9.44
C LEU A 450 -16.62 -18.67 8.28
N LEU A 451 -15.38 -19.15 8.33
CA LEU A 451 -14.81 -20.01 7.31
C LEU A 451 -15.49 -21.39 7.31
N VAL A 452 -15.70 -21.98 8.48
CA VAL A 452 -16.42 -23.24 8.65
C VAL A 452 -17.86 -23.09 8.15
N ARG A 453 -18.54 -22.01 8.55
CA ARG A 453 -19.91 -21.70 8.09
C ARG A 453 -20.00 -21.66 6.57
N THR A 454 -19.11 -20.85 5.95
CA THR A 454 -19.11 -20.70 4.50
C THR A 454 -18.79 -22.02 3.81
N GLY A 455 -17.75 -22.74 4.26
CA GLY A 455 -17.41 -24.06 3.73
C GLY A 455 -18.58 -25.04 3.78
N ALA A 456 -19.29 -25.10 4.93
CA ALA A 456 -20.45 -25.97 5.10
C ALA A 456 -21.63 -25.59 4.20
N LEU A 457 -21.85 -24.31 3.93
CA LEU A 457 -22.94 -23.89 3.00
C LEU A 457 -22.69 -24.31 1.56
N TYR A 458 -21.42 -24.40 1.14
CA TYR A 458 -21.05 -24.64 -0.25
C TYR A 458 -20.54 -26.06 -0.55
N HIS A 459 -20.30 -26.91 0.46
CA HIS A 459 -19.59 -28.18 0.26
C HIS A 459 -20.29 -29.10 -0.76
N ASP A 460 -21.60 -29.07 -0.79
CA ASP A 460 -22.47 -29.96 -1.56
C ASP A 460 -23.15 -29.29 -2.77
N ILE A 461 -22.71 -28.11 -3.23
CA ILE A 461 -23.33 -27.40 -4.36
C ILE A 461 -23.32 -28.23 -5.66
N GLY A 462 -22.41 -29.19 -5.78
CA GLY A 462 -22.36 -30.07 -6.97
C GLY A 462 -23.53 -31.01 -7.12
N LYS A 463 -24.26 -31.28 -6.06
CA LYS A 463 -25.49 -32.09 -6.11
C LYS A 463 -26.62 -31.42 -6.92
N MET A 464 -26.51 -30.12 -7.22
CA MET A 464 -27.42 -29.43 -8.15
C MET A 464 -27.40 -30.01 -9.56
N SER A 465 -26.34 -30.70 -9.97
CA SER A 465 -26.25 -31.28 -11.31
C SER A 465 -27.19 -32.48 -11.52
N HIS A 466 -27.41 -33.27 -10.47
CA HIS A 466 -28.27 -34.46 -10.48
C HIS A 466 -28.99 -34.62 -9.14
N PRO A 467 -29.83 -33.65 -8.72
CA PRO A 467 -30.43 -33.64 -7.40
C PRO A 467 -31.27 -34.87 -7.09
N GLU A 468 -31.92 -35.44 -8.08
CA GLU A 468 -32.75 -36.65 -8.00
C GLU A 468 -31.99 -37.90 -7.58
N CYS A 469 -30.67 -37.93 -7.75
CA CYS A 469 -29.84 -39.06 -7.35
C CYS A 469 -29.51 -39.04 -5.84
N PHE A 470 -29.79 -37.95 -5.13
CA PHE A 470 -29.49 -37.82 -3.70
C PHE A 470 -30.77 -37.95 -2.87
N ILE A 471 -30.73 -38.84 -1.88
CA ILE A 471 -31.89 -39.26 -1.10
C ILE A 471 -32.62 -38.09 -0.42
N GLU A 472 -31.91 -37.08 -0.01
CA GLU A 472 -32.47 -35.89 0.64
C GLU A 472 -33.33 -35.03 -0.27
N ASN A 473 -33.21 -35.19 -1.61
CA ASN A 473 -34.03 -34.46 -2.60
C ASN A 473 -35.16 -35.35 -3.21
N GLN A 474 -35.17 -36.65 -2.88
CA GLN A 474 -36.19 -37.57 -3.45
C GLN A 474 -37.54 -37.38 -2.78
N ALA A 475 -38.44 -36.66 -3.44
CA ALA A 475 -39.83 -36.53 -3.01
C ALA A 475 -40.68 -37.60 -3.71
N GLY A 476 -41.02 -38.69 -3.05
CA GLY A 476 -41.97 -39.68 -3.58
C GLY A 476 -41.42 -41.04 -4.00
N GLY A 477 -40.19 -41.38 -3.63
CA GLY A 477 -39.71 -42.79 -3.65
C GLY A 477 -39.08 -43.27 -4.95
N TYR A 478 -39.00 -42.46 -6.04
CA TYR A 478 -38.22 -42.82 -7.22
C TYR A 478 -36.75 -42.54 -7.01
N ASN A 479 -35.91 -43.57 -7.17
CA ASN A 479 -34.47 -43.45 -7.07
C ASN A 479 -33.81 -43.88 -8.40
N PRO A 480 -33.30 -42.92 -9.20
CA PRO A 480 -32.65 -43.22 -10.48
C PRO A 480 -31.44 -44.17 -10.37
N LEU A 481 -30.78 -44.18 -9.22
CA LEU A 481 -29.59 -45.03 -8.99
C LEU A 481 -29.92 -46.53 -9.01
N LEU A 482 -31.19 -46.91 -8.78
CA LEU A 482 -31.62 -48.31 -8.83
C LEU A 482 -31.63 -48.89 -10.24
N GLU A 483 -31.68 -48.06 -11.28
CA GLU A 483 -31.64 -48.45 -12.68
C GLU A 483 -30.20 -48.51 -13.24
N MET A 484 -29.22 -48.12 -12.44
CA MET A 484 -27.79 -48.06 -12.78
C MET A 484 -27.05 -49.27 -12.23
N SER A 485 -25.92 -49.62 -12.86
CA SER A 485 -24.97 -50.52 -12.21
C SER A 485 -24.36 -49.85 -10.96
N ASN A 486 -23.89 -50.65 -9.95
CA ASN A 486 -23.26 -50.12 -8.77
C ASN A 486 -22.07 -49.18 -9.07
N GLN A 487 -21.30 -49.47 -10.13
CA GLN A 487 -20.20 -48.62 -10.57
C GLN A 487 -20.71 -47.29 -11.14
N GLN A 488 -21.76 -47.30 -11.95
CA GLN A 488 -22.37 -46.06 -12.49
C GLN A 488 -22.99 -45.21 -11.39
N ALA A 489 -23.71 -45.84 -10.47
CA ALA A 489 -24.32 -45.17 -9.33
C ALA A 489 -23.25 -44.53 -8.41
N ALA A 490 -22.17 -45.27 -8.09
CA ALA A 490 -21.04 -44.74 -7.33
C ALA A 490 -20.39 -43.54 -8.02
N LYS A 491 -20.20 -43.62 -9.34
CA LYS A 491 -19.63 -42.51 -10.13
C LYS A 491 -20.49 -41.25 -10.05
N VAL A 492 -21.83 -41.35 -10.22
CA VAL A 492 -22.72 -40.20 -10.09
C VAL A 492 -22.62 -39.55 -8.70
N ILE A 493 -22.56 -40.39 -7.66
CA ILE A 493 -22.39 -39.89 -6.29
C ILE A 493 -21.04 -39.20 -6.11
N ILE A 494 -19.93 -39.78 -6.60
CA ILE A 494 -18.59 -39.24 -6.49
C ILE A 494 -18.44 -37.93 -7.29
N ASP A 495 -19.06 -37.88 -8.47
CA ASP A 495 -18.96 -36.76 -9.41
C ASP A 495 -19.51 -35.42 -8.83
N HIS A 496 -20.36 -35.44 -7.76
CA HIS A 496 -20.80 -34.17 -7.15
C HIS A 496 -19.64 -33.32 -6.63
N VAL A 497 -18.52 -33.95 -6.19
CA VAL A 497 -17.34 -33.23 -5.73
C VAL A 497 -16.68 -32.47 -6.90
N THR A 498 -16.51 -33.11 -8.04
CA THR A 498 -15.91 -32.54 -9.24
C THR A 498 -16.81 -31.48 -9.88
N GLU A 499 -18.13 -31.75 -9.94
CA GLU A 499 -19.12 -30.78 -10.41
C GLU A 499 -19.22 -29.57 -9.46
N GLY A 500 -19.16 -29.81 -8.15
CA GLY A 500 -19.10 -28.74 -7.13
C GLY A 500 -17.89 -27.86 -7.33
N GLU A 501 -16.69 -28.42 -7.55
CA GLU A 501 -15.51 -27.64 -7.90
C GLU A 501 -15.71 -26.83 -9.17
N ARG A 502 -16.29 -27.43 -10.23
CA ARG A 502 -16.55 -26.75 -11.50
C ARG A 502 -17.51 -25.57 -11.34
N LEU A 503 -18.58 -25.76 -10.59
CA LEU A 503 -19.55 -24.71 -10.26
C LEU A 503 -18.91 -23.59 -9.43
N ALA A 504 -18.15 -23.94 -8.40
CA ALA A 504 -17.44 -22.99 -7.55
C ALA A 504 -16.47 -22.11 -8.37
N ARG A 505 -15.71 -22.72 -9.29
CA ARG A 505 -14.80 -21.97 -10.18
C ARG A 505 -15.56 -21.06 -11.15
N ARG A 506 -16.68 -21.51 -11.71
CA ARG A 506 -17.55 -20.70 -12.58
C ARG A 506 -18.08 -19.46 -11.84
N HIS A 507 -18.47 -19.62 -10.59
CA HIS A 507 -18.95 -18.54 -9.72
C HIS A 507 -17.82 -17.80 -8.99
N LYS A 508 -16.55 -18.09 -9.33
CA LYS A 508 -15.36 -17.41 -8.79
C LYS A 508 -15.29 -17.46 -7.25
N LEU A 509 -15.72 -18.56 -6.65
CA LEU A 509 -15.55 -18.78 -5.23
C LEU A 509 -14.05 -18.82 -4.85
N PRO A 510 -13.68 -18.35 -3.65
CA PRO A 510 -12.30 -18.42 -3.17
C PRO A 510 -11.77 -19.87 -3.14
N GLU A 511 -10.47 -20.04 -3.43
CA GLU A 511 -9.85 -21.37 -3.48
C GLU A 511 -9.97 -22.13 -2.13
N VAL A 512 -10.00 -21.38 -1.02
CA VAL A 512 -10.22 -21.97 0.30
C VAL A 512 -11.60 -22.62 0.41
N ILE A 513 -12.63 -22.04 -0.19
CA ILE A 513 -14.00 -22.64 -0.21
C ILE A 513 -14.02 -23.83 -1.17
N ILE A 514 -13.34 -23.75 -2.31
CA ILE A 514 -13.18 -24.89 -3.23
C ILE A 514 -12.49 -26.06 -2.52
N HIS A 515 -11.54 -25.80 -1.65
CA HIS A 515 -10.89 -26.84 -0.84
C HIS A 515 -11.89 -27.59 0.06
N PHE A 516 -12.87 -26.91 0.66
CA PHE A 516 -13.93 -27.58 1.42
C PHE A 516 -14.75 -28.51 0.54
N ILE A 517 -15.14 -28.06 -0.67
CA ILE A 517 -15.89 -28.88 -1.62
C ILE A 517 -15.12 -30.14 -2.01
N ARG A 518 -13.81 -30.02 -2.25
CA ARG A 518 -12.96 -31.13 -2.67
C ARG A 518 -12.65 -32.11 -1.54
N SER A 519 -12.55 -31.63 -0.31
CA SER A 519 -11.95 -32.39 0.81
C SER A 519 -12.97 -32.96 1.81
N HIS A 520 -14.28 -32.59 1.71
CA HIS A 520 -15.23 -33.01 2.74
C HIS A 520 -15.44 -34.52 2.83
N HIS A 521 -15.28 -35.26 1.72
CA HIS A 521 -15.25 -36.71 1.72
C HIS A 521 -13.85 -37.34 1.72
N GLY A 522 -12.79 -36.51 1.56
CA GLY A 522 -11.42 -37.00 1.47
C GLY A 522 -11.25 -38.04 0.36
N ASP A 523 -10.59 -39.14 0.68
CA ASP A 523 -10.43 -40.34 -0.17
C ASP A 523 -11.25 -41.54 0.39
N SER A 524 -12.40 -41.23 1.00
CA SER A 524 -13.30 -42.28 1.50
C SER A 524 -13.96 -43.04 0.37
N GLN A 525 -14.54 -44.22 0.68
CA GLN A 525 -15.26 -45.07 -0.28
C GLN A 525 -16.77 -44.89 -0.19
N THR A 526 -17.46 -44.97 -1.32
CA THR A 526 -18.90 -45.13 -1.40
C THR A 526 -19.27 -46.58 -1.00
N ARG A 527 -19.16 -46.88 0.31
CA ARG A 527 -19.22 -48.28 0.85
C ARG A 527 -20.46 -49.04 0.49
N TYR A 528 -21.60 -48.35 0.37
CA TYR A 528 -22.86 -49.03 -0.04
C TYR A 528 -22.68 -49.70 -1.38
N PHE A 529 -22.30 -48.98 -2.40
CA PHE A 529 -22.16 -49.48 -3.77
C PHE A 529 -21.00 -50.48 -3.89
N TYR A 530 -19.88 -50.20 -3.23
CA TYR A 530 -18.72 -51.08 -3.22
C TYR A 530 -19.05 -52.45 -2.61
N ASN A 531 -19.67 -52.46 -1.41
CA ASN A 531 -20.03 -53.69 -0.75
C ASN A 531 -21.12 -54.46 -1.52
N THR A 532 -22.08 -53.74 -2.15
CA THR A 532 -23.10 -54.36 -2.99
C THR A 532 -22.47 -55.01 -4.23
N ALA A 533 -21.53 -54.32 -4.89
CA ALA A 533 -20.80 -54.86 -6.04
C ALA A 533 -19.96 -56.11 -5.67
N ILE A 534 -19.31 -56.10 -4.51
CA ILE A 534 -18.60 -57.27 -4.00
C ILE A 534 -19.54 -58.45 -3.72
N ASN A 535 -20.72 -58.18 -3.14
CA ASN A 535 -21.69 -59.24 -2.84
C ASN A 535 -22.29 -59.79 -4.15
N GLU A 536 -22.59 -58.98 -5.16
CA GLU A 536 -23.03 -59.42 -6.47
C GLU A 536 -21.98 -60.27 -7.18
N ALA A 537 -20.67 -59.84 -7.13
CA ALA A 537 -19.58 -60.65 -7.68
C ALA A 537 -19.51 -62.04 -7.02
N LYS A 538 -19.61 -62.09 -5.67
CA LYS A 538 -19.63 -63.37 -4.93
C LYS A 538 -20.83 -64.23 -5.33
N GLN A 539 -22.05 -63.67 -5.48
CA GLN A 539 -23.24 -64.40 -5.88
C GLN A 539 -23.12 -64.94 -7.31
N ALA A 540 -22.45 -64.18 -8.18
CA ALA A 540 -22.17 -64.62 -9.57
C ALA A 540 -21.02 -65.61 -9.69
N GLY A 541 -20.40 -66.03 -8.56
CA GLY A 541 -19.24 -66.95 -8.57
C GLY A 541 -17.93 -66.32 -9.07
N LEU A 542 -17.88 -64.97 -9.18
CA LEU A 542 -16.68 -64.22 -9.58
C LEU A 542 -15.79 -63.92 -8.38
N ASP A 543 -14.49 -63.76 -8.61
CA ASP A 543 -13.58 -63.35 -7.57
C ASP A 543 -13.88 -61.90 -7.12
N PRO A 544 -14.14 -61.61 -5.83
CA PRO A 544 -14.36 -60.26 -5.32
C PRO A 544 -13.25 -59.26 -5.64
N SER A 545 -12.00 -59.74 -5.87
CA SER A 545 -10.87 -58.89 -6.28
C SER A 545 -11.04 -58.27 -7.68
N THR A 546 -11.97 -58.71 -8.48
CA THR A 546 -12.32 -58.13 -9.80
C THR A 546 -13.01 -56.79 -9.64
N VAL A 547 -13.61 -56.49 -8.50
CA VAL A 547 -14.21 -55.19 -8.20
C VAL A 547 -13.13 -54.20 -7.86
N ASN A 548 -12.85 -53.25 -8.77
CA ASN A 548 -11.80 -52.25 -8.55
C ASN A 548 -12.25 -51.21 -7.52
N ALA A 549 -11.61 -51.19 -6.37
CA ALA A 549 -11.94 -50.24 -5.29
C ALA A 549 -11.80 -48.78 -5.69
N ALA A 550 -10.91 -48.45 -6.66
CA ALA A 550 -10.70 -47.08 -7.12
C ALA A 550 -11.96 -46.46 -7.76
N ASP A 551 -12.84 -47.30 -8.40
CA ASP A 551 -14.07 -46.84 -9.03
C ASP A 551 -15.15 -46.38 -8.02
N TYR A 552 -14.94 -46.71 -6.74
CA TYR A 552 -15.84 -46.41 -5.62
C TYR A 552 -15.21 -45.44 -4.59
N THR A 553 -14.04 -44.85 -4.91
CA THR A 553 -13.27 -44.01 -3.99
C THR A 553 -13.29 -42.55 -4.43
N TYR A 554 -13.55 -41.64 -3.51
CA TYR A 554 -13.49 -40.22 -3.77
C TYR A 554 -12.07 -39.77 -4.15
N PRO A 555 -11.90 -38.78 -5.04
CA PRO A 555 -10.59 -38.39 -5.57
C PRO A 555 -9.72 -37.63 -4.55
N GLY A 556 -10.27 -37.27 -3.39
CA GLY A 556 -9.57 -36.45 -2.41
C GLY A 556 -9.41 -34.97 -2.80
N PRO A 557 -8.57 -34.23 -2.15
CA PRO A 557 -7.66 -34.57 -1.06
C PRO A 557 -8.34 -34.77 0.30
N ARG A 558 -7.61 -35.33 1.27
CA ARG A 558 -8.05 -35.33 2.67
C ARG A 558 -8.08 -33.91 3.24
N PRO A 559 -8.91 -33.64 4.28
CA PRO A 559 -8.92 -32.33 4.93
C PRO A 559 -7.56 -32.03 5.59
N THR A 560 -7.02 -30.83 5.33
CA THR A 560 -5.69 -30.39 5.81
C THR A 560 -5.76 -29.30 6.87
N THR A 561 -6.97 -28.78 7.15
CA THR A 561 -7.18 -27.71 8.15
C THR A 561 -8.16 -28.17 9.23
N LYS A 562 -8.13 -27.54 10.41
CA LYS A 562 -9.13 -27.79 11.46
C LYS A 562 -10.53 -27.54 10.97
N GLU A 563 -10.72 -26.47 10.19
CA GLU A 563 -12.00 -26.06 9.66
C GLU A 563 -12.59 -27.10 8.69
N ALA A 564 -11.78 -27.62 7.76
CA ALA A 564 -12.21 -28.66 6.82
C ALA A 564 -12.51 -29.98 7.56
N ALA A 565 -11.70 -30.34 8.54
CA ALA A 565 -11.95 -31.54 9.34
C ALA A 565 -13.25 -31.45 10.16
N ILE A 566 -13.55 -30.29 10.76
CA ILE A 566 -14.84 -30.05 11.45
C ILE A 566 -16.00 -30.27 10.48
N LEU A 567 -15.89 -29.78 9.25
CA LEU A 567 -16.93 -29.99 8.23
C LEU A 567 -17.09 -31.48 7.91
N THR A 568 -16.00 -32.20 7.61
CA THR A 568 -16.01 -33.63 7.32
C THR A 568 -16.71 -34.44 8.43
N ILE A 569 -16.41 -34.12 9.70
CA ILE A 569 -17.03 -34.81 10.84
C ILE A 569 -18.52 -34.41 10.95
N ALA A 570 -18.83 -33.11 10.80
CA ALA A 570 -20.22 -32.61 10.92
C ALA A 570 -21.14 -33.17 9.84
N ASP A 571 -20.65 -33.25 8.59
CA ASP A 571 -21.35 -33.85 7.47
C ASP A 571 -21.66 -35.34 7.70
N ALA A 572 -20.63 -36.12 8.05
CA ALA A 572 -20.79 -37.54 8.34
C ALA A 572 -21.75 -37.80 9.51
N VAL A 573 -21.67 -37.02 10.57
CA VAL A 573 -22.54 -37.12 11.75
C VAL A 573 -23.99 -36.73 11.43
N GLU A 574 -24.20 -35.63 10.67
CA GLU A 574 -25.54 -35.18 10.26
C GLU A 574 -26.19 -36.23 9.36
N ALA A 575 -25.47 -36.68 8.33
CA ALA A 575 -26.00 -37.71 7.40
C ALA A 575 -26.36 -39.02 8.14
N ARG A 576 -25.53 -39.46 9.07
CA ARG A 576 -25.79 -40.68 9.88
C ARG A 576 -26.94 -40.49 10.84
N SER A 577 -27.12 -39.28 11.40
CA SER A 577 -28.20 -39.00 12.36
C SER A 577 -29.60 -39.22 11.73
N ARG A 578 -29.76 -38.92 10.44
CA ARG A 578 -31.03 -39.15 9.71
C ARG A 578 -31.42 -40.63 9.57
N SER A 579 -30.48 -41.53 9.67
CA SER A 579 -30.71 -42.97 9.58
C SER A 579 -31.01 -43.66 10.93
N LEU A 580 -31.01 -42.92 12.05
CA LEU A 580 -31.36 -43.45 13.37
C LEU A 580 -32.86 -43.69 13.45
N LYS A 581 -33.24 -44.90 13.86
CA LYS A 581 -34.66 -45.28 14.04
C LYS A 581 -35.26 -44.57 15.27
N GLU A 582 -34.48 -44.42 16.33
CA GLU A 582 -34.88 -43.76 17.57
C GLU A 582 -33.80 -42.77 17.99
N MET A 583 -34.22 -41.55 18.26
CA MET A 583 -33.35 -40.45 18.68
C MET A 583 -33.23 -40.38 20.20
N THR A 584 -32.72 -41.45 20.83
CA THR A 584 -32.46 -41.42 22.26
C THR A 584 -31.09 -40.79 22.56
N PRO A 585 -30.88 -40.24 23.78
CA PRO A 585 -29.58 -39.69 24.14
C PRO A 585 -28.43 -40.69 23.98
N GLN A 586 -28.69 -42.00 24.27
CA GLN A 586 -27.70 -43.05 24.14
C GLN A 586 -27.40 -43.35 22.66
N SER A 587 -28.43 -43.51 21.79
CA SER A 587 -28.23 -43.79 20.37
C SER A 587 -27.50 -42.67 19.66
N ILE A 588 -27.77 -41.39 20.02
CA ILE A 588 -27.06 -40.24 19.52
C ILE A 588 -25.59 -40.25 19.98
N SER A 589 -25.35 -40.56 21.28
CA SER A 589 -23.99 -40.63 21.82
C SER A 589 -23.16 -41.66 21.10
N ASP A 590 -23.68 -42.90 21.01
CA ASP A 590 -22.99 -44.03 20.38
C ASP A 590 -22.72 -43.76 18.89
N MET A 591 -23.71 -43.22 18.18
CA MET A 591 -23.59 -42.86 16.77
C MET A 591 -22.50 -41.79 16.52
N VAL A 592 -22.42 -40.75 17.35
CA VAL A 592 -21.39 -39.70 17.19
C VAL A 592 -20.00 -40.27 17.45
N ASP A 593 -19.86 -41.09 18.50
CA ASP A 593 -18.57 -41.75 18.83
C ASP A 593 -18.13 -42.67 17.70
N ASP A 594 -19.02 -43.56 17.24
CA ASP A 594 -18.75 -44.46 16.12
C ASP A 594 -18.31 -43.73 14.85
N MET A 595 -19.02 -42.66 14.47
CA MET A 595 -18.68 -41.90 13.26
C MET A 595 -17.30 -41.26 13.35
N VAL A 596 -16.96 -40.65 14.49
CA VAL A 596 -15.64 -40.04 14.65
C VAL A 596 -14.56 -41.11 14.64
N ASP A 597 -14.80 -42.27 15.30
CA ASP A 597 -13.85 -43.38 15.31
C ASP A 597 -13.66 -44.03 13.93
N ILE A 598 -14.70 -44.08 13.11
CA ILE A 598 -14.61 -44.53 11.72
C ILE A 598 -13.72 -43.59 10.91
N LEU A 599 -13.93 -42.29 11.01
CA LEU A 599 -13.12 -41.27 10.26
C LEU A 599 -11.65 -41.31 10.69
N ILE A 600 -11.37 -41.55 11.98
CA ILE A 600 -10.00 -41.70 12.49
C ILE A 600 -9.37 -43.00 11.96
N ARG A 601 -10.09 -44.14 12.04
CA ARG A 601 -9.63 -45.44 11.59
C ARG A 601 -9.36 -45.49 10.09
N ASP A 602 -10.21 -44.81 9.30
CA ASP A 602 -10.04 -44.69 7.84
C ASP A 602 -8.95 -43.67 7.46
N GLY A 603 -8.31 -43.03 8.44
CA GLY A 603 -7.25 -42.06 8.21
C GLY A 603 -7.70 -40.74 7.58
N GLN A 604 -9.00 -40.47 7.55
CA GLN A 604 -9.53 -39.25 6.92
C GLN A 604 -9.06 -37.94 7.61
N LEU A 605 -8.71 -38.05 8.91
CA LEU A 605 -8.25 -36.93 9.72
C LEU A 605 -6.74 -36.87 9.89
N SER A 606 -5.96 -37.75 9.23
CA SER A 606 -4.51 -37.91 9.44
C SER A 606 -3.68 -36.69 9.04
N GLU A 607 -4.15 -35.87 8.10
CA GLU A 607 -3.47 -34.68 7.60
C GLU A 607 -3.91 -33.39 8.32
N THR A 608 -4.80 -33.50 9.31
CA THR A 608 -5.36 -32.35 10.01
C THR A 608 -4.59 -32.00 11.28
N PRO A 609 -4.49 -30.72 11.65
CA PRO A 609 -3.85 -30.30 12.90
C PRO A 609 -4.83 -30.37 14.10
N LEU A 610 -5.77 -31.32 14.11
CA LEU A 610 -6.65 -31.56 15.25
C LEU A 610 -5.92 -32.33 16.34
N SER A 611 -6.03 -31.87 17.58
CA SER A 611 -5.56 -32.62 18.75
C SER A 611 -6.64 -33.60 19.23
N PHE A 612 -6.26 -34.60 20.00
CA PHE A 612 -7.22 -35.46 20.67
C PHE A 612 -8.20 -34.69 21.57
N LYS A 613 -7.73 -33.60 22.19
CA LYS A 613 -8.58 -32.71 22.98
C LYS A 613 -9.63 -32.02 22.11
N ASP A 614 -9.24 -31.55 20.92
CA ASP A 614 -10.17 -30.94 19.97
C ASP A 614 -11.26 -31.93 19.55
N LEU A 615 -10.88 -33.20 19.27
CA LEU A 615 -11.82 -34.25 18.88
C LEU A 615 -12.84 -34.55 19.99
N GLU A 616 -12.38 -34.64 21.25
CA GLU A 616 -13.27 -34.83 22.41
C GLU A 616 -14.27 -33.67 22.59
N GLU A 617 -13.81 -32.45 22.40
CA GLU A 617 -14.71 -31.29 22.48
C GLU A 617 -15.71 -31.27 21.30
N ILE A 618 -15.30 -31.66 20.10
CA ILE A 618 -16.19 -31.81 18.93
C ILE A 618 -17.28 -32.85 19.21
N ARG A 619 -16.91 -34.04 19.74
CA ARG A 619 -17.85 -35.10 20.11
C ARG A 619 -18.90 -34.60 21.10
N LYS A 620 -18.47 -33.91 22.18
CA LYS A 620 -19.38 -33.36 23.20
C LYS A 620 -20.36 -32.36 22.58
N VAL A 621 -19.88 -31.46 21.74
CA VAL A 621 -20.72 -30.43 21.09
C VAL A 621 -21.74 -31.10 20.18
N PHE A 622 -21.33 -32.07 19.35
CA PHE A 622 -22.24 -32.72 18.41
C PHE A 622 -23.31 -33.53 19.12
N LYS A 623 -22.97 -34.28 20.16
CA LYS A 623 -23.94 -34.98 21.01
C LYS A 623 -24.97 -34.02 21.59
N GLN A 624 -24.50 -32.93 22.19
CA GLN A 624 -25.38 -31.95 22.81
C GLN A 624 -26.32 -31.30 21.76
N LYS A 625 -25.76 -30.87 20.62
CA LYS A 625 -26.55 -30.17 19.58
C LYS A 625 -27.58 -31.08 18.91
N LEU A 626 -27.25 -32.35 18.66
CA LEU A 626 -28.21 -33.30 18.10
C LEU A 626 -29.33 -33.60 19.10
N MET A 627 -29.06 -33.67 20.39
CA MET A 627 -30.10 -33.80 21.41
C MET A 627 -31.00 -32.55 21.46
N GLU A 628 -30.44 -31.34 21.39
CA GLU A 628 -31.19 -30.07 21.36
C GLU A 628 -32.11 -29.97 20.14
N ILE A 629 -31.62 -30.36 18.95
CA ILE A 629 -32.40 -30.30 17.69
C ILE A 629 -33.56 -31.30 17.71
N ASN A 630 -33.35 -32.46 18.34
CA ASN A 630 -34.32 -33.57 18.33
C ASN A 630 -35.17 -33.63 19.62
N HIS A 631 -35.18 -32.59 20.45
CA HIS A 631 -36.09 -32.53 21.58
C HIS A 631 -37.53 -32.64 21.09
N HIS A 632 -38.24 -33.69 21.53
CA HIS A 632 -39.66 -33.87 21.27
C HIS A 632 -40.45 -32.63 21.70
N ARG A 633 -41.17 -32.00 20.79
CA ARG A 633 -42.20 -31.04 21.14
C ARG A 633 -43.22 -31.75 22.06
N ILE A 634 -43.52 -31.18 23.20
CA ILE A 634 -44.58 -31.63 24.08
C ILE A 634 -45.86 -31.72 23.25
N THR A 635 -46.44 -32.93 23.18
CA THR A 635 -47.72 -33.14 22.53
C THR A 635 -48.74 -32.33 23.29
N TYR A 636 -49.33 -31.32 22.65
CA TYR A 636 -50.44 -30.57 23.29
C TYR A 636 -51.58 -31.54 23.52
N PRO A 637 -52.11 -31.66 24.76
CA PRO A 637 -53.26 -32.51 25.02
C PRO A 637 -54.45 -31.98 24.22
N THR A 638 -55.04 -32.87 23.42
CA THR A 638 -56.35 -32.62 22.80
C THR A 638 -57.41 -32.75 23.86
N VAL A 639 -58.32 -31.77 23.90
CA VAL A 639 -59.52 -31.88 24.75
C VAL A 639 -60.34 -33.01 24.14
N GLU A 640 -60.53 -34.09 24.88
CA GLU A 640 -61.50 -35.12 24.55
C GLU A 640 -62.89 -34.49 24.64
N GLU A 641 -63.68 -34.46 23.51
CA GLU A 641 -65.08 -34.07 23.49
C GLU A 641 -65.98 -35.10 24.15
#